data_f45da6e47ee8ad16053395cd2d8251a4
#
_entry.id   f45da6e47ee8ad16053395cd2d8251a4
#
_cell.length_a   1.000
_cell.length_b   1.000
_cell.length_c   1.000
_cell.angle_alpha   90.00
_cell.angle_beta   90.00
_cell.angle_gamma   90.00
#
_symmetry.space_group_name_H-M   'P 1'
#
loop_
_entity.id
_entity.type
_entity.pdbx_description
1 polymer ?
#
loop_
_entity_poly.entity_id
_entity_poly.type
_entity_poly.pdbx_seq_one_letter_code
_entity_poly.pdbx_strand_id
1 'polypeptide(L)'
;MNINKNQRLLLSVISAFLLSFLIEMYVLSVETQLNIGNLIETFFFKRYIMFFILTFILFRILYDDNLREKVFDFIYKYRYPLSVIVIAVCVIFQIHGSSISELNIFGVNHNPLFGISRFMRSDEYLVNTLFAFSQYPNHFSYFSEIVRAAPTDMFIVYGQAILDIAVIFRPFNIGYLFLNPGRGLSFFWVARFVVLALISFETGMLITNKNRALSLSYAFLITLSPLVQWWFAINGLVEQLIFGQLGVLLINFYMNTTDFAKRILSALGMIICIGGFLIVFYPSWQIPFAYVFVLLGIWIFLKNRKNFSYDKKDILIIFTSFLIFAAIMAHILNNSIDTIKILLNTAYPGGEVFNGDGTWNYLFNYIASTYFPLTSVNIPVNTVENSVFIDFFPIPLIVSLIVLVKQKTKDKLLIGLVALYLLFLVFFFVQLPDSIISITLRNHIKTSRLFSVVTFISVLILIRSLASLKEFADKKLIIIFSVILSIIVVYLSTFFYSDYYLTWMIICSVIICSITFSLILMAHDRKGKMALLIGIVFITFTAGALVNPIDHGTDVVFENNFTHEVKNIVDQDPNAKWLVQDIPSNYFITVGAKTINSVHTYPDMEKWQQLDSNGTYEDIYNRYSHIKVDFNNNTNTTFTLLSPDLISINLTVNDLEKLNVSYISTPKNLEALNSNNVTFNKVYSMEPYKIYKVTYK
;
A
#
# COMPACT_ATOMS: atom_id res chain seq x y z
N MET A 1 -26.10 -2.75 -34.85
CA MET A 1 -25.44 -3.02 -36.15
C MET A 1 -25.29 -4.53 -36.30
N ASN A 2 -25.92 -5.12 -37.31
CA ASN A 2 -25.69 -6.54 -37.65
C ASN A 2 -24.32 -6.65 -38.36
N ILE A 3 -23.26 -6.79 -37.55
CA ILE A 3 -21.90 -6.94 -38.07
C ILE A 3 -21.71 -8.41 -38.44
N ASN A 4 -21.35 -8.68 -39.70
CA ASN A 4 -21.10 -10.04 -40.16
C ASN A 4 -19.79 -10.64 -39.57
N LYS A 5 -19.60 -11.97 -39.70
CA LYS A 5 -18.46 -12.68 -39.09
C LYS A 5 -17.10 -12.11 -39.54
N ASN A 6 -16.98 -11.73 -40.81
CA ASN A 6 -15.74 -11.18 -41.36
C ASN A 6 -15.46 -9.75 -40.84
N GLN A 7 -16.50 -8.92 -40.70
CA GLN A 7 -16.39 -7.59 -40.12
C GLN A 7 -16.01 -7.64 -38.64
N ARG A 8 -16.56 -8.60 -37.87
CA ARG A 8 -16.16 -8.83 -36.45
C ARG A 8 -14.70 -9.23 -36.35
N LEU A 9 -14.22 -10.10 -37.26
CA LEU A 9 -12.81 -10.48 -37.29
C LEU A 9 -11.91 -9.28 -37.59
N LEU A 10 -12.22 -8.52 -38.64
CA LEU A 10 -11.44 -7.32 -39.01
C LEU A 10 -11.39 -6.28 -37.89
N LEU A 11 -12.55 -5.99 -37.29
CA LEU A 11 -12.63 -5.09 -36.14
C LEU A 11 -11.80 -5.60 -34.94
N SER A 12 -11.80 -6.92 -34.68
CA SER A 12 -11.00 -7.51 -33.63
C SER A 12 -9.49 -7.31 -33.87
N VAL A 13 -9.03 -7.49 -35.13
CA VAL A 13 -7.64 -7.29 -35.52
C VAL A 13 -7.22 -5.81 -35.35
N ILE A 14 -8.03 -4.88 -35.89
CA ILE A 14 -7.73 -3.43 -35.83
C ILE A 14 -7.72 -2.97 -34.37
N SER A 15 -8.73 -3.33 -33.58
CA SER A 15 -8.80 -2.92 -32.18
C SER A 15 -7.67 -3.54 -31.34
N ALA A 16 -7.31 -4.79 -31.63
CA ALA A 16 -6.17 -5.44 -30.96
C ALA A 16 -4.85 -4.76 -31.30
N PHE A 17 -4.63 -4.43 -32.57
CA PHE A 17 -3.43 -3.70 -33.01
C PHE A 17 -3.30 -2.35 -32.31
N LEU A 18 -4.36 -1.57 -32.27
CA LEU A 18 -4.36 -0.25 -31.61
C LEU A 18 -4.16 -0.37 -30.10
N LEU A 19 -4.90 -1.28 -29.42
CA LEU A 19 -4.78 -1.40 -27.96
C LEU A 19 -3.43 -1.98 -27.54
N SER A 20 -2.91 -2.99 -28.26
CA SER A 20 -1.57 -3.54 -27.95
C SER A 20 -0.47 -2.50 -28.15
N PHE A 21 -0.59 -1.66 -29.18
CA PHE A 21 0.33 -0.54 -29.39
C PHE A 21 0.26 0.47 -28.25
N LEU A 22 -0.94 0.85 -27.81
CA LEU A 22 -1.13 1.76 -26.68
C LEU A 22 -0.57 1.17 -25.38
N ILE A 23 -0.77 -0.13 -25.13
CA ILE A 23 -0.22 -0.81 -23.96
C ILE A 23 1.31 -0.82 -24.01
N GLU A 24 1.92 -1.17 -25.15
CA GLU A 24 3.38 -1.17 -25.31
C GLU A 24 3.95 0.24 -25.12
N MET A 25 3.34 1.26 -25.71
CA MET A 25 3.76 2.66 -25.54
C MET A 25 3.61 3.11 -24.09
N TYR A 26 2.58 2.66 -23.38
CA TYR A 26 2.45 2.94 -21.95
C TYR A 26 3.56 2.29 -21.12
N VAL A 27 3.84 1.01 -21.35
CA VAL A 27 4.92 0.28 -20.65
C VAL A 27 6.27 0.96 -20.91
N LEU A 28 6.58 1.26 -22.17
CA LEU A 28 7.79 1.98 -22.55
C LEU A 28 7.87 3.37 -21.91
N SER A 29 6.76 4.11 -21.86
CA SER A 29 6.71 5.43 -21.22
C SER A 29 7.03 5.36 -19.73
N VAL A 30 6.61 4.30 -19.05
CA VAL A 30 6.97 4.06 -17.65
C VAL A 30 8.43 3.65 -17.51
N GLU A 31 8.91 2.72 -18.35
CA GLU A 31 10.28 2.19 -18.31
C GLU A 31 11.33 3.25 -18.66
N THR A 32 11.03 4.12 -19.63
CA THR A 32 11.93 5.22 -20.07
C THR A 32 11.66 6.53 -19.35
N GLN A 33 10.65 6.58 -18.49
CA GLN A 33 10.20 7.78 -17.79
C GLN A 33 10.00 8.97 -18.77
N LEU A 34 9.31 8.67 -19.88
CA LEU A 34 9.01 9.61 -20.99
C LEU A 34 10.25 10.21 -21.70
N ASN A 35 11.39 9.55 -21.66
CA ASN A 35 12.50 9.93 -22.52
C ASN A 35 12.23 9.50 -23.97
N ILE A 36 11.67 10.41 -24.76
CA ILE A 36 11.18 10.17 -26.12
C ILE A 36 12.28 9.65 -27.05
N GLY A 37 13.53 10.07 -26.85
CA GLY A 37 14.67 9.61 -27.66
C GLY A 37 14.89 8.11 -27.59
N ASN A 38 14.62 7.50 -26.44
CA ASN A 38 14.83 6.08 -26.21
C ASN A 38 13.60 5.22 -26.53
N LEU A 39 12.40 5.80 -26.69
CA LEU A 39 11.15 5.06 -26.91
C LEU A 39 11.16 4.17 -28.16
N ILE A 40 11.77 4.64 -29.25
CA ILE A 40 11.83 3.92 -30.53
C ILE A 40 12.90 2.83 -30.50
N GLU A 41 14.04 3.10 -29.87
CA GLU A 41 15.16 2.15 -29.78
C GLU A 41 14.87 1.00 -28.83
N THR A 42 14.02 1.21 -27.81
CA THR A 42 13.66 0.23 -26.78
C THR A 42 12.37 -0.54 -27.09
N PHE A 43 11.75 -0.33 -28.27
CA PHE A 43 10.53 -1.05 -28.64
C PHE A 43 10.75 -2.56 -28.68
N PHE A 44 10.04 -3.29 -27.79
CA PHE A 44 10.24 -4.72 -27.63
C PHE A 44 9.23 -5.54 -28.41
N PHE A 45 9.58 -5.94 -29.64
CA PHE A 45 8.68 -6.58 -30.60
C PHE A 45 8.03 -7.89 -30.06
N LYS A 46 8.76 -8.71 -29.32
CA LYS A 46 8.22 -9.94 -28.71
C LYS A 46 7.11 -9.64 -27.71
N ARG A 47 7.30 -8.61 -26.88
CA ARG A 47 6.32 -8.15 -25.89
C ARG A 47 5.08 -7.58 -26.60
N TYR A 48 5.26 -6.80 -27.64
CA TYR A 48 4.17 -6.31 -28.47
C TYR A 48 3.33 -7.43 -29.07
N ILE A 49 3.95 -8.49 -29.62
CA ILE A 49 3.22 -9.66 -30.15
C ILE A 49 2.39 -10.33 -29.04
N MET A 50 2.96 -10.49 -27.86
CA MET A 50 2.22 -11.05 -26.71
C MET A 50 0.98 -10.19 -26.39
N PHE A 51 1.12 -8.88 -26.30
CA PHE A 51 -0.01 -7.96 -26.08
C PHE A 51 -1.02 -8.03 -27.22
N PHE A 52 -0.57 -8.14 -28.47
CA PHE A 52 -1.46 -8.29 -29.61
C PHE A 52 -2.30 -9.57 -29.52
N ILE A 53 -1.70 -10.71 -29.18
CA ILE A 53 -2.42 -11.98 -29.03
C ILE A 53 -3.46 -11.86 -27.90
N LEU A 54 -3.11 -11.33 -26.75
CA LEU A 54 -4.00 -11.17 -25.60
C LEU A 54 -5.16 -10.22 -25.92
N THR A 55 -4.88 -9.07 -26.52
CA THR A 55 -5.92 -8.09 -26.89
C THR A 55 -6.79 -8.61 -28.04
N PHE A 56 -6.24 -9.38 -28.97
CA PHE A 56 -7.01 -10.02 -30.03
C PHE A 56 -8.03 -11.03 -29.46
N ILE A 57 -7.61 -11.89 -28.53
CA ILE A 57 -8.52 -12.79 -27.81
C ILE A 57 -9.61 -11.99 -27.09
N LEU A 58 -9.24 -10.92 -26.39
CA LEU A 58 -10.18 -10.04 -25.70
C LEU A 58 -11.22 -9.46 -26.67
N PHE A 59 -10.80 -8.87 -27.80
CA PHE A 59 -11.74 -8.30 -28.77
C PHE A 59 -12.57 -9.35 -29.50
N ARG A 60 -12.04 -10.55 -29.70
CA ARG A 60 -12.85 -11.69 -30.21
C ARG A 60 -14.01 -12.02 -29.28
N ILE A 61 -13.74 -11.98 -27.95
CA ILE A 61 -14.79 -12.18 -26.94
C ILE A 61 -15.76 -10.99 -26.93
N LEU A 62 -15.24 -9.75 -26.94
CA LEU A 62 -16.07 -8.54 -26.83
C LEU A 62 -17.00 -8.30 -28.00
N TYR A 63 -16.57 -8.62 -29.22
CA TYR A 63 -17.39 -8.44 -30.46
C TYR A 63 -18.33 -9.59 -30.78
N ASP A 64 -18.26 -10.69 -30.02
CA ASP A 64 -19.24 -11.77 -30.09
C ASP A 64 -20.17 -11.72 -28.87
N ASP A 65 -21.42 -11.26 -29.09
CA ASP A 65 -22.34 -11.04 -27.97
C ASP A 65 -22.62 -12.33 -27.16
N ASN A 66 -22.74 -13.49 -27.84
CA ASN A 66 -22.99 -14.76 -27.18
C ASN A 66 -21.77 -15.25 -26.39
N LEU A 67 -20.57 -15.14 -26.97
CA LEU A 67 -19.32 -15.52 -26.29
C LEU A 67 -19.03 -14.58 -25.10
N ARG A 68 -19.25 -13.29 -25.31
CA ARG A 68 -19.06 -12.27 -24.25
C ARG A 68 -19.94 -12.55 -23.02
N GLU A 69 -21.23 -12.79 -23.23
CA GLU A 69 -22.14 -13.09 -22.12
C GLU A 69 -21.74 -14.37 -21.40
N LYS A 70 -21.41 -15.44 -22.12
CA LYS A 70 -20.95 -16.71 -21.54
C LYS A 70 -19.65 -16.52 -20.71
N VAL A 71 -18.67 -15.81 -21.26
CA VAL A 71 -17.39 -15.58 -20.56
C VAL A 71 -17.59 -14.71 -19.32
N PHE A 72 -18.36 -13.63 -19.41
CA PHE A 72 -18.62 -12.77 -18.25
C PHE A 72 -19.42 -13.48 -17.16
N ASP A 73 -20.41 -14.29 -17.53
CA ASP A 73 -21.16 -15.07 -16.55
C ASP A 73 -20.30 -16.19 -15.94
N PHE A 74 -19.41 -16.82 -16.72
CA PHE A 74 -18.42 -17.77 -16.21
C PHE A 74 -17.49 -17.11 -15.21
N ILE A 75 -16.86 -15.98 -15.55
CA ILE A 75 -15.97 -15.24 -14.64
C ILE A 75 -16.72 -14.81 -13.37
N TYR A 76 -17.92 -14.27 -13.52
CA TYR A 76 -18.73 -13.88 -12.38
C TYR A 76 -19.10 -15.07 -11.47
N LYS A 77 -19.49 -16.19 -12.06
CA LYS A 77 -19.86 -17.41 -11.33
C LYS A 77 -18.68 -18.02 -10.58
N TYR A 78 -17.51 -18.06 -11.22
CA TYR A 78 -16.31 -18.73 -10.71
C TYR A 78 -15.24 -17.76 -10.18
N ARG A 79 -15.57 -16.51 -9.89
CA ARG A 79 -14.62 -15.48 -9.47
C ARG A 79 -13.79 -15.87 -8.24
N TYR A 80 -14.35 -16.59 -7.27
CA TYR A 80 -13.61 -17.05 -6.09
C TYR A 80 -12.56 -18.13 -6.43
N PRO A 81 -12.91 -19.27 -7.05
CA PRO A 81 -11.89 -20.25 -7.42
C PRO A 81 -10.89 -19.69 -8.46
N LEU A 82 -11.31 -18.83 -9.38
CA LEU A 82 -10.39 -18.18 -10.31
C LEU A 82 -9.37 -17.30 -9.57
N SER A 83 -9.79 -16.58 -8.52
CA SER A 83 -8.89 -15.78 -7.69
C SER A 83 -7.84 -16.65 -6.99
N VAL A 84 -8.24 -17.80 -6.46
CA VAL A 84 -7.29 -18.76 -5.85
C VAL A 84 -6.29 -19.30 -6.89
N ILE A 85 -6.77 -19.61 -8.10
CA ILE A 85 -5.89 -20.09 -9.19
C ILE A 85 -4.88 -19.00 -9.57
N VAL A 86 -5.30 -17.73 -9.71
CA VAL A 86 -4.40 -16.61 -10.02
C VAL A 86 -3.33 -16.46 -8.96
N ILE A 87 -3.71 -16.47 -7.67
CA ILE A 87 -2.75 -16.41 -6.56
C ILE A 87 -1.76 -17.59 -6.65
N ALA A 88 -2.26 -18.82 -6.82
CA ALA A 88 -1.42 -20.00 -6.88
C ALA A 88 -0.41 -19.96 -8.05
N VAL A 89 -0.86 -19.56 -9.24
CA VAL A 89 0.01 -19.41 -10.41
C VAL A 89 1.10 -18.38 -10.16
N CYS A 90 0.75 -17.20 -9.66
CA CYS A 90 1.74 -16.16 -9.36
C CYS A 90 2.75 -16.60 -8.29
N VAL A 91 2.29 -17.31 -7.25
CA VAL A 91 3.17 -17.86 -6.19
C VAL A 91 4.12 -18.91 -6.75
N ILE A 92 3.66 -19.80 -7.65
CA ILE A 92 4.53 -20.79 -8.29
C ILE A 92 5.67 -20.10 -9.04
N PHE A 93 5.36 -19.05 -9.80
CA PHE A 93 6.34 -18.27 -10.58
C PHE A 93 7.01 -17.15 -9.79
N GLN A 94 6.75 -17.03 -8.49
CA GLN A 94 7.31 -16.01 -7.58
C GLN A 94 7.05 -14.57 -8.05
N ILE A 95 5.93 -14.30 -8.72
CA ILE A 95 5.59 -12.97 -9.24
C ILE A 95 5.15 -12.06 -8.09
N HIS A 96 5.71 -10.86 -8.00
CA HIS A 96 5.39 -9.86 -6.98
C HIS A 96 5.53 -8.43 -7.51
N GLY A 97 5.17 -7.43 -6.69
CA GLY A 97 5.26 -6.00 -7.03
C GLY A 97 6.31 -5.25 -6.21
N SER A 98 7.21 -5.94 -5.53
CA SER A 98 8.27 -5.32 -4.75
C SER A 98 9.29 -4.63 -5.65
N SER A 99 9.81 -3.48 -5.22
CA SER A 99 10.95 -2.80 -5.88
C SER A 99 12.29 -3.38 -5.43
N ILE A 100 12.35 -4.67 -5.10
CA ILE A 100 13.53 -5.36 -4.56
C ILE A 100 14.73 -5.31 -5.51
N SER A 101 14.51 -5.13 -6.81
CA SER A 101 15.57 -4.97 -7.81
C SER A 101 16.44 -3.73 -7.58
N GLU A 102 15.99 -2.73 -6.79
CA GLU A 102 16.82 -1.61 -6.31
C GLU A 102 17.95 -2.07 -5.36
N LEU A 103 17.84 -3.29 -4.79
CA LEU A 103 18.90 -3.92 -4.00
C LEU A 103 19.98 -4.59 -4.85
N ASN A 104 19.95 -4.44 -6.15
CA ASN A 104 20.93 -5.03 -7.05
C ASN A 104 22.29 -4.31 -6.99
N ILE A 105 22.82 -4.16 -5.78
CA ILE A 105 24.11 -3.50 -5.51
C ILE A 105 25.32 -4.39 -5.81
N PHE A 106 25.09 -5.69 -5.98
CA PHE A 106 26.15 -6.68 -6.25
C PHE A 106 26.14 -7.23 -7.68
N GLY A 107 25.40 -6.60 -8.60
CA GLY A 107 25.44 -6.88 -10.03
C GLY A 107 24.85 -8.24 -10.45
N VAL A 108 23.86 -8.74 -9.74
CA VAL A 108 23.08 -9.92 -10.16
C VAL A 108 22.29 -9.57 -11.42
N ASN A 109 22.29 -10.48 -12.40
CA ASN A 109 21.51 -10.27 -13.63
C ASN A 109 20.01 -10.47 -13.37
N HIS A 110 19.37 -9.41 -12.92
CA HIS A 110 17.96 -9.40 -12.58
C HIS A 110 17.29 -8.10 -13.06
N ASN A 111 16.15 -8.24 -13.73
CA ASN A 111 15.32 -7.13 -14.17
C ASN A 111 13.84 -7.47 -13.97
N PRO A 112 13.00 -6.51 -13.62
CA PRO A 112 11.55 -6.71 -13.60
C PRO A 112 11.00 -7.20 -14.95
N LEU A 113 9.92 -7.99 -14.90
CA LEU A 113 9.23 -8.45 -16.11
C LEU A 113 8.54 -7.29 -16.84
N PHE A 114 7.96 -6.34 -16.09
CA PHE A 114 7.34 -5.12 -16.61
C PHE A 114 7.50 -3.97 -15.63
N GLY A 115 7.64 -2.76 -16.18
CA GLY A 115 7.80 -1.55 -15.41
C GLY A 115 9.20 -1.41 -14.83
N ILE A 116 9.33 -0.54 -13.83
CA ILE A 116 10.60 -0.25 -13.17
C ILE A 116 10.45 -0.31 -11.66
N SER A 117 11.50 -0.76 -10.99
CA SER A 117 11.67 -0.57 -9.55
C SER A 117 11.81 0.90 -9.23
N ARG A 118 11.40 1.32 -8.03
CA ARG A 118 11.35 2.73 -7.67
C ARG A 118 12.09 2.99 -6.38
N PHE A 119 13.17 3.74 -6.48
CA PHE A 119 14.01 4.14 -5.37
C PHE A 119 13.21 4.79 -4.20
N MET A 120 12.22 5.62 -4.51
CA MET A 120 11.39 6.30 -3.50
C MET A 120 10.50 5.38 -2.67
N ARG A 121 10.44 4.09 -2.99
CA ARG A 121 9.71 3.07 -2.21
C ARG A 121 10.60 2.36 -1.19
N SER A 122 11.62 3.03 -0.69
CA SER A 122 12.62 2.47 0.23
C SER A 122 12.01 1.79 1.47
N ASP A 123 10.93 2.32 2.03
CA ASP A 123 10.23 1.70 3.17
C ASP A 123 9.68 0.31 2.85
N GLU A 124 9.38 0.04 1.58
CA GLU A 124 8.94 -1.28 1.14
C GLU A 124 10.13 -2.24 1.02
N TYR A 125 11.07 -1.96 0.09
CA TYR A 125 12.10 -2.94 -0.28
C TYR A 125 13.32 -2.93 0.64
N LEU A 126 13.71 -1.79 1.26
CA LEU A 126 14.81 -1.70 2.22
C LEU A 126 14.40 -2.04 3.66
N VAL A 127 13.11 -1.89 3.98
CA VAL A 127 12.64 -2.01 5.36
C VAL A 127 11.69 -3.21 5.48
N ASN A 128 10.45 -3.12 4.99
CA ASN A 128 9.42 -4.10 5.26
C ASN A 128 9.73 -5.49 4.67
N THR A 129 10.19 -5.54 3.43
CA THR A 129 10.53 -6.80 2.75
C THR A 129 11.74 -7.49 3.42
N LEU A 130 12.76 -6.72 3.80
CA LEU A 130 13.94 -7.30 4.47
C LEU A 130 13.64 -7.74 5.91
N PHE A 131 12.74 -7.07 6.62
CA PHE A 131 12.23 -7.56 7.91
C PHE A 131 11.49 -8.90 7.75
N ALA A 132 10.68 -9.05 6.69
CA ALA A 132 10.03 -10.34 6.43
C ALA A 132 11.04 -11.46 6.19
N PHE A 133 12.11 -11.16 5.45
CA PHE A 133 13.17 -12.14 5.20
C PHE A 133 14.00 -12.46 6.46
N SER A 134 14.19 -11.52 7.38
CA SER A 134 14.89 -11.77 8.64
C SER A 134 14.18 -12.79 9.54
N GLN A 135 12.90 -13.05 9.31
CA GLN A 135 12.17 -14.05 10.08
C GLN A 135 12.52 -15.49 9.70
N TYR A 136 13.08 -15.74 8.51
CA TYR A 136 13.53 -17.10 8.13
C TYR A 136 14.67 -17.60 9.03
N PRO A 137 15.79 -16.86 9.20
CA PRO A 137 16.81 -17.25 10.17
C PRO A 137 16.35 -17.13 11.63
N ASN A 138 15.31 -16.34 11.94
CA ASN A 138 14.68 -16.22 13.25
C ASN A 138 13.65 -17.35 13.54
N HIS A 139 13.45 -18.29 12.62
CA HIS A 139 12.44 -19.35 12.74
C HIS A 139 11.04 -18.87 13.07
N PHE A 140 10.68 -17.66 12.61
CA PHE A 140 9.39 -17.01 12.84
C PHE A 140 9.02 -16.86 14.32
N SER A 141 10.01 -16.73 15.19
CA SER A 141 9.79 -16.46 16.61
C SER A 141 9.13 -15.08 16.81
N TYR A 142 8.37 -14.93 17.91
CA TYR A 142 7.71 -13.66 18.24
C TYR A 142 8.72 -12.53 18.45
N PHE A 143 9.85 -12.86 19.09
CA PHE A 143 10.98 -11.97 19.31
C PHE A 143 12.19 -12.37 18.46
N SER A 144 12.96 -11.39 18.01
CA SER A 144 14.18 -11.58 17.25
C SER A 144 15.34 -10.81 17.87
N GLU A 145 16.52 -11.43 17.95
CA GLU A 145 17.77 -10.75 18.28
C GLU A 145 18.56 -10.32 17.03
N ILE A 146 18.10 -10.72 15.83
CA ILE A 146 18.76 -10.39 14.56
C ILE A 146 18.57 -8.91 14.25
N VAL A 147 17.35 -8.43 14.41
CA VAL A 147 17.02 -7.02 14.25
C VAL A 147 17.45 -6.25 15.49
N ARG A 148 18.14 -5.13 15.33
CA ARG A 148 18.71 -4.26 16.38
C ARG A 148 19.80 -4.92 17.25
N ALA A 149 20.18 -6.18 16.99
CA ALA A 149 21.05 -6.98 17.88
C ALA A 149 20.59 -6.95 19.36
N ALA A 150 19.26 -6.96 19.59
CA ALA A 150 18.58 -6.95 20.88
C ALA A 150 17.20 -7.57 20.75
N PRO A 151 16.61 -8.11 21.84
CA PRO A 151 15.25 -8.66 21.80
C PRO A 151 14.26 -7.67 21.19
N THR A 152 13.64 -8.06 20.09
CA THR A 152 12.79 -7.19 19.25
C THR A 152 11.46 -7.87 18.95
N ASP A 153 10.36 -7.24 19.34
CA ASP A 153 9.01 -7.70 18.99
C ASP A 153 8.77 -7.54 17.49
N MET A 154 8.72 -8.67 16.77
CA MET A 154 8.55 -8.70 15.32
C MET A 154 7.09 -8.59 14.88
N PHE A 155 6.14 -8.73 15.81
CA PHE A 155 4.73 -8.81 15.46
C PHE A 155 4.01 -7.46 15.48
N ILE A 156 4.03 -6.74 16.61
CA ILE A 156 3.10 -5.61 16.78
C ILE A 156 3.47 -4.40 15.91
N VAL A 157 4.73 -3.98 15.87
CA VAL A 157 5.18 -2.78 15.15
C VAL A 157 5.91 -3.13 13.85
N TYR A 158 6.79 -4.12 13.88
CA TYR A 158 7.46 -4.60 12.67
C TYR A 158 6.51 -5.29 11.70
N GLY A 159 5.38 -5.80 12.19
CA GLY A 159 4.31 -6.28 11.33
C GLY A 159 4.57 -7.61 10.62
N GLN A 160 5.52 -8.41 11.12
CA GLN A 160 6.01 -9.59 10.43
C GLN A 160 5.24 -10.87 10.75
N ALA A 161 5.51 -11.92 9.96
CA ALA A 161 5.00 -13.28 10.22
C ALA A 161 5.65 -13.86 11.48
N ILE A 162 4.84 -14.50 12.31
CA ILE A 162 5.30 -15.23 13.50
C ILE A 162 4.60 -16.59 13.58
N LEU A 163 5.25 -17.59 14.12
CA LEU A 163 4.66 -18.91 14.37
C LEU A 163 3.90 -18.89 15.71
N ASP A 164 2.83 -18.14 15.75
CA ASP A 164 1.97 -17.92 16.92
C ASP A 164 0.52 -17.72 16.47
N ILE A 165 -0.44 -17.98 17.38
CA ILE A 165 -1.88 -17.82 17.09
C ILE A 165 -2.25 -16.40 16.64
N ALA A 166 -1.51 -15.39 17.07
CA ALA A 166 -1.72 -13.99 16.70
C ALA A 166 -1.64 -13.76 15.19
N VAL A 167 -0.91 -14.61 14.45
CA VAL A 167 -0.75 -14.48 12.98
C VAL A 167 -2.07 -14.52 12.22
N ILE A 168 -3.15 -15.06 12.79
CA ILE A 168 -4.47 -15.07 12.16
C ILE A 168 -4.98 -13.65 11.85
N PHE A 169 -4.51 -12.64 12.60
CA PHE A 169 -4.80 -11.23 12.34
C PHE A 169 -3.91 -10.61 11.25
N ARG A 170 -2.91 -11.37 10.75
CA ARG A 170 -2.06 -11.00 9.60
C ARG A 170 -2.11 -12.07 8.50
N PRO A 171 -3.29 -12.40 7.95
CA PRO A 171 -3.47 -13.55 7.06
C PRO A 171 -2.61 -13.51 5.80
N PHE A 172 -2.22 -12.32 5.33
CA PHE A 172 -1.37 -12.18 4.14
C PHE A 172 0.11 -12.48 4.43
N ASN A 173 0.52 -12.50 5.70
CA ASN A 173 1.87 -12.88 6.09
C ASN A 173 2.03 -14.40 6.27
N ILE A 174 0.93 -15.17 6.33
CA ILE A 174 0.94 -16.62 6.54
C ILE A 174 1.76 -17.35 5.47
N GLY A 175 1.81 -16.82 4.23
CA GLY A 175 2.61 -17.39 3.15
C GLY A 175 4.08 -17.56 3.51
N TYR A 176 4.67 -16.64 4.25
CA TYR A 176 6.07 -16.73 4.68
C TYR A 176 6.35 -17.93 5.61
N LEU A 177 5.36 -18.37 6.40
CA LEU A 177 5.54 -19.51 7.32
C LEU A 177 5.74 -20.86 6.63
N PHE A 178 5.25 -21.00 5.39
CA PHE A 178 5.20 -22.29 4.68
C PHE A 178 5.92 -22.30 3.35
N LEU A 179 6.31 -21.13 2.84
CA LEU A 179 6.91 -20.96 1.51
C LEU A 179 8.32 -20.38 1.65
N ASN A 180 9.16 -20.57 0.63
CA ASN A 180 10.46 -19.89 0.57
C ASN A 180 10.30 -18.36 0.41
N PRO A 181 11.36 -17.56 0.62
CA PRO A 181 11.26 -16.10 0.59
C PRO A 181 10.58 -15.52 -0.66
N GLY A 182 10.95 -15.96 -1.86
CA GLY A 182 10.36 -15.47 -3.11
C GLY A 182 8.88 -15.82 -3.27
N ARG A 183 8.48 -17.05 -2.92
CA ARG A 183 7.07 -17.45 -2.93
C ARG A 183 6.26 -16.79 -1.81
N GLY A 184 6.86 -16.62 -0.63
CA GLY A 184 6.26 -15.89 0.48
C GLY A 184 5.96 -14.44 0.11
N LEU A 185 6.94 -13.76 -0.51
CA LEU A 185 6.80 -12.40 -1.03
C LEU A 185 5.71 -12.32 -2.10
N SER A 186 5.69 -13.28 -3.04
CA SER A 186 4.64 -13.37 -4.06
C SER A 186 3.25 -13.54 -3.43
N PHE A 187 3.09 -14.43 -2.46
CA PHE A 187 1.82 -14.60 -1.76
C PHE A 187 1.38 -13.31 -1.07
N PHE A 188 2.29 -12.66 -0.34
CA PHE A 188 2.03 -11.39 0.36
C PHE A 188 1.53 -10.29 -0.60
N TRP A 189 2.12 -10.16 -1.78
CA TRP A 189 1.74 -9.17 -2.77
C TRP A 189 0.45 -9.53 -3.50
N VAL A 190 0.41 -10.71 -4.11
CA VAL A 190 -0.66 -11.09 -5.03
C VAL A 190 -1.96 -11.40 -4.29
N ALA A 191 -1.90 -12.06 -3.13
CA ALA A 191 -3.10 -12.32 -2.34
C ALA A 191 -3.77 -11.02 -1.89
N ARG A 192 -3.00 -10.02 -1.45
CA ARG A 192 -3.51 -8.69 -1.07
C ARG A 192 -4.18 -7.99 -2.24
N PHE A 193 -3.53 -8.00 -3.41
CA PHE A 193 -4.07 -7.37 -4.62
C PHE A 193 -5.39 -8.02 -5.08
N VAL A 194 -5.39 -9.34 -5.19
CA VAL A 194 -6.56 -10.11 -5.67
C VAL A 194 -7.72 -10.04 -4.68
N VAL A 195 -7.43 -10.17 -3.37
CA VAL A 195 -8.47 -10.08 -2.32
C VAL A 195 -9.03 -8.67 -2.25
N LEU A 196 -8.21 -7.62 -2.33
CA LEU A 196 -8.71 -6.24 -2.37
C LEU A 196 -9.64 -6.01 -3.55
N ALA A 197 -9.26 -6.47 -4.76
CA ALA A 197 -10.09 -6.34 -5.96
C ALA A 197 -11.43 -7.06 -5.80
N LEU A 198 -11.40 -8.29 -5.29
CA LEU A 198 -12.59 -9.10 -5.08
C LEU A 198 -13.52 -8.51 -4.01
N ILE A 199 -13.00 -8.12 -2.87
CA ILE A 199 -13.78 -7.53 -1.77
C ILE A 199 -14.35 -6.16 -2.17
N SER A 200 -13.59 -5.34 -2.91
CA SER A 200 -14.08 -4.07 -3.43
C SER A 200 -15.21 -4.30 -4.45
N PHE A 201 -15.09 -5.32 -5.32
CA PHE A 201 -16.18 -5.69 -6.21
C PHE A 201 -17.45 -6.08 -5.46
N GLU A 202 -17.35 -6.95 -4.44
CA GLU A 202 -18.51 -7.38 -3.63
C GLU A 202 -19.12 -6.21 -2.84
N THR A 203 -18.29 -5.30 -2.31
CA THR A 203 -18.74 -4.06 -1.68
C THR A 203 -19.46 -3.18 -2.70
N GLY A 204 -18.92 -3.05 -3.89
CA GLY A 204 -19.58 -2.39 -5.01
C GLY A 204 -20.96 -2.99 -5.30
N MET A 205 -21.07 -4.32 -5.36
CA MET A 205 -22.34 -5.02 -5.54
C MET A 205 -23.37 -4.69 -4.44
N LEU A 206 -22.89 -4.56 -3.20
CA LEU A 206 -23.74 -4.24 -2.05
C LEU A 206 -24.27 -2.79 -2.11
N ILE A 207 -23.40 -1.82 -2.42
CA ILE A 207 -23.77 -0.39 -2.43
C ILE A 207 -24.46 0.05 -3.71
N THR A 208 -24.36 -0.71 -4.82
CA THR A 208 -24.98 -0.37 -6.11
C THR A 208 -26.25 -1.19 -6.44
N ASN A 209 -26.77 -1.94 -5.45
CA ASN A 209 -27.90 -2.85 -5.66
C ASN A 209 -27.62 -3.86 -6.80
N LYS A 210 -26.45 -4.49 -6.76
CA LYS A 210 -25.98 -5.53 -7.71
C LYS A 210 -25.72 -5.05 -9.15
N ASN A 211 -25.39 -3.77 -9.35
CA ASN A 211 -24.98 -3.29 -10.66
C ASN A 211 -23.53 -3.67 -10.96
N ARG A 212 -23.32 -4.69 -11.82
CA ARG A 212 -21.99 -5.23 -12.12
C ARG A 212 -21.01 -4.19 -12.69
N ALA A 213 -21.46 -3.29 -13.57
CA ALA A 213 -20.59 -2.28 -14.19
C ALA A 213 -20.07 -1.28 -13.16
N LEU A 214 -20.96 -0.72 -12.33
CA LEU A 214 -20.55 0.20 -11.25
C LEU A 214 -19.72 -0.49 -10.18
N SER A 215 -19.96 -1.78 -9.92
CA SER A 215 -19.17 -2.56 -8.96
C SER A 215 -17.74 -2.81 -9.44
N LEU A 216 -17.57 -3.10 -10.73
CA LEU A 216 -16.25 -3.16 -11.37
C LEU A 216 -15.58 -1.80 -11.37
N SER A 217 -16.30 -0.72 -11.70
CA SER A 217 -15.77 0.64 -11.61
C SER A 217 -15.25 0.97 -10.23
N TYR A 218 -16.00 0.61 -9.18
CA TYR A 218 -15.56 0.78 -7.79
C TYR A 218 -14.31 -0.05 -7.50
N ALA A 219 -14.28 -1.33 -7.88
CA ALA A 219 -13.12 -2.20 -7.65
C ALA A 219 -11.85 -1.64 -8.31
N PHE A 220 -11.93 -1.14 -9.55
CA PHE A 220 -10.80 -0.52 -10.24
C PHE A 220 -10.37 0.80 -9.57
N LEU A 221 -11.32 1.68 -9.20
CA LEU A 221 -11.03 2.94 -8.50
C LEU A 221 -10.35 2.72 -7.15
N ILE A 222 -10.62 1.60 -6.47
CA ILE A 222 -9.95 1.27 -5.22
C ILE A 222 -8.61 0.57 -5.49
N THR A 223 -8.61 -0.53 -6.22
CA THR A 223 -7.45 -1.43 -6.33
C THR A 223 -6.30 -0.80 -7.13
N LEU A 224 -6.60 -0.12 -8.25
CA LEU A 224 -5.62 0.57 -9.09
C LEU A 224 -5.55 2.08 -8.81
N SER A 225 -6.02 2.53 -7.65
CA SER A 225 -5.83 3.91 -7.23
C SER A 225 -4.35 4.23 -7.05
N PRO A 226 -3.87 5.41 -7.44
CA PRO A 226 -2.52 5.87 -7.11
C PRO A 226 -2.20 5.70 -5.62
N LEU A 227 -3.07 6.15 -4.73
CA LEU A 227 -2.88 6.00 -3.28
C LEU A 227 -2.59 4.55 -2.89
N VAL A 228 -3.45 3.62 -3.31
CA VAL A 228 -3.31 2.21 -2.93
C VAL A 228 -2.04 1.61 -3.51
N GLN A 229 -1.66 1.97 -4.73
CA GLN A 229 -0.47 1.43 -5.37
C GLN A 229 0.83 2.01 -4.79
N TRP A 230 0.89 3.32 -4.49
CA TRP A 230 2.06 3.93 -3.85
C TRP A 230 2.26 3.48 -2.39
N TRP A 231 1.18 3.15 -1.67
CA TRP A 231 1.21 2.68 -0.28
C TRP A 231 0.95 1.17 -0.14
N PHE A 232 1.12 0.40 -1.20
CA PHE A 232 0.62 -0.98 -1.27
C PHE A 232 1.19 -1.90 -0.18
N ALA A 233 2.47 -1.82 0.12
CA ALA A 233 3.15 -2.78 0.99
C ALA A 233 3.47 -2.24 2.40
N ILE A 234 3.12 -0.99 2.68
CA ILE A 234 3.53 -0.32 3.93
C ILE A 234 2.33 0.23 4.69
N ASN A 235 2.49 0.42 5.99
CA ASN A 235 1.52 1.03 6.91
C ASN A 235 0.10 0.44 6.88
N GLY A 236 -0.08 -0.76 6.33
CA GLY A 236 -1.32 -1.54 6.37
C GLY A 236 -2.53 -0.92 5.70
N LEU A 237 -2.36 0.02 4.74
CA LEU A 237 -3.49 0.64 4.02
C LEU A 237 -4.38 -0.41 3.33
N VAL A 238 -3.77 -1.37 2.66
CA VAL A 238 -4.48 -2.42 1.92
C VAL A 238 -5.27 -3.32 2.86
N GLU A 239 -4.68 -3.70 3.99
CA GLU A 239 -5.31 -4.48 5.05
C GLU A 239 -6.53 -3.76 5.63
N GLN A 240 -6.41 -2.47 5.92
CA GLN A 240 -7.52 -1.66 6.45
C GLN A 240 -8.70 -1.60 5.46
N LEU A 241 -8.40 -1.41 4.16
CA LEU A 241 -9.42 -1.43 3.11
C LEU A 241 -10.07 -2.81 2.96
N ILE A 242 -9.29 -3.91 3.03
CA ILE A 242 -9.82 -5.27 2.95
C ILE A 242 -10.68 -5.56 4.18
N PHE A 243 -10.14 -5.41 5.38
CA PHE A 243 -10.83 -5.79 6.62
C PHE A 243 -12.06 -4.94 6.88
N GLY A 244 -11.99 -3.62 6.62
CA GLY A 244 -13.14 -2.74 6.77
C GLY A 244 -14.29 -3.12 5.83
N GLN A 245 -14.01 -3.30 4.53
CA GLN A 245 -15.01 -3.70 3.55
C GLN A 245 -15.53 -5.13 3.81
N LEU A 246 -14.64 -6.08 4.11
CA LEU A 246 -15.02 -7.46 4.42
C LEU A 246 -15.89 -7.53 5.68
N GLY A 247 -15.56 -6.77 6.73
CA GLY A 247 -16.38 -6.68 7.94
C GLY A 247 -17.81 -6.24 7.63
N VAL A 248 -17.98 -5.20 6.80
CA VAL A 248 -19.31 -4.75 6.34
C VAL A 248 -20.07 -5.85 5.57
N LEU A 249 -19.38 -6.57 4.69
CA LEU A 249 -19.96 -7.68 3.93
C LEU A 249 -20.37 -8.85 4.84
N LEU A 250 -19.54 -9.18 5.83
CA LEU A 250 -19.82 -10.25 6.80
C LEU A 250 -21.00 -9.91 7.71
N ILE A 251 -21.13 -8.66 8.17
CA ILE A 251 -22.33 -8.18 8.89
C ILE A 251 -23.57 -8.37 8.02
N ASN A 252 -23.52 -7.94 6.75
CA ASN A 252 -24.63 -8.11 5.83
C ASN A 252 -24.97 -9.60 5.62
N PHE A 253 -23.96 -10.46 5.47
CA PHE A 253 -24.16 -11.89 5.27
C PHE A 253 -24.76 -12.56 6.52
N TYR A 254 -24.23 -12.25 7.71
CA TYR A 254 -24.72 -12.74 9.01
C TYR A 254 -26.21 -12.43 9.20
N MET A 255 -26.62 -11.19 8.93
CA MET A 255 -27.99 -10.75 9.11
C MET A 255 -28.99 -11.35 8.09
N ASN A 256 -28.51 -11.81 6.93
CA ASN A 256 -29.36 -12.35 5.87
C ASN A 256 -29.33 -13.89 5.78
N THR A 257 -28.56 -14.58 6.62
CA THR A 257 -28.55 -16.05 6.65
C THR A 257 -29.25 -16.57 7.91
N THR A 258 -29.95 -17.70 7.78
CA THR A 258 -30.53 -18.44 8.89
C THR A 258 -29.71 -19.68 9.26
N ASP A 259 -28.73 -20.04 8.45
CA ASP A 259 -27.85 -21.19 8.65
C ASP A 259 -26.86 -20.89 9.79
N PHE A 260 -26.91 -21.73 10.82
CA PHE A 260 -26.10 -21.57 12.04
C PHE A 260 -24.59 -21.66 11.76
N ALA A 261 -24.14 -22.61 10.93
CA ALA A 261 -22.73 -22.77 10.60
C ALA A 261 -22.20 -21.53 9.84
N LYS A 262 -23.00 -20.99 8.94
CA LYS A 262 -22.64 -19.76 8.19
C LYS A 262 -22.59 -18.53 9.11
N ARG A 263 -23.46 -18.44 10.12
CA ARG A 263 -23.38 -17.39 11.16
C ARG A 263 -22.08 -17.49 11.97
N ILE A 264 -21.69 -18.69 12.39
CA ILE A 264 -20.41 -18.91 13.10
C ILE A 264 -19.23 -18.50 12.21
N LEU A 265 -19.17 -18.96 10.96
CA LEU A 265 -18.10 -18.60 10.03
C LEU A 265 -18.02 -17.08 9.80
N SER A 266 -19.17 -16.40 9.69
CA SER A 266 -19.21 -14.96 9.57
C SER A 266 -18.69 -14.25 10.82
N ALA A 267 -19.03 -14.73 12.00
CA ALA A 267 -18.58 -14.18 13.28
C ALA A 267 -17.06 -14.37 13.45
N LEU A 268 -16.53 -15.55 13.12
CA LEU A 268 -15.07 -15.79 13.11
C LEU A 268 -14.35 -14.91 12.09
N GLY A 269 -14.91 -14.75 10.88
CA GLY A 269 -14.38 -13.82 9.90
C GLY A 269 -14.38 -12.36 10.39
N MET A 270 -15.43 -11.94 11.14
CA MET A 270 -15.49 -10.61 11.75
C MET A 270 -14.39 -10.41 12.80
N ILE A 271 -14.09 -11.43 13.62
CA ILE A 271 -12.95 -11.36 14.56
C ILE A 271 -11.65 -11.10 13.84
N ILE A 272 -11.38 -11.85 12.77
CA ILE A 272 -10.17 -11.66 11.95
C ILE A 272 -10.12 -10.24 11.37
N CYS A 273 -11.25 -9.73 10.85
CA CYS A 273 -11.32 -8.38 10.32
C CYS A 273 -11.07 -7.31 11.40
N ILE A 274 -11.69 -7.44 12.57
CA ILE A 274 -11.52 -6.48 13.67
C ILE A 274 -10.09 -6.55 14.20
N GLY A 275 -9.56 -7.74 14.48
CA GLY A 275 -8.20 -7.92 14.96
C GLY A 275 -7.17 -7.43 13.94
N GLY A 276 -7.32 -7.85 12.68
CA GLY A 276 -6.44 -7.42 11.60
C GLY A 276 -6.46 -5.90 11.38
N PHE A 277 -7.62 -5.27 11.48
CA PHE A 277 -7.74 -3.80 11.40
C PHE A 277 -7.04 -3.11 12.59
N LEU A 278 -7.21 -3.63 13.81
CA LEU A 278 -6.62 -3.03 15.02
C LEU A 278 -5.10 -3.16 15.07
N ILE A 279 -4.54 -4.34 14.70
CA ILE A 279 -3.09 -4.57 14.80
C ILE A 279 -2.26 -3.94 13.67
N VAL A 280 -2.87 -3.23 12.72
CA VAL A 280 -2.12 -2.42 11.75
C VAL A 280 -1.24 -1.38 12.45
N PHE A 281 -1.71 -0.86 13.59
CA PHE A 281 -1.00 0.07 14.46
C PHE A 281 -0.58 1.38 13.74
N TYR A 282 -1.45 1.88 12.85
CA TYR A 282 -1.25 3.15 12.14
C TYR A 282 -2.48 4.06 12.30
N PRO A 283 -2.62 4.78 13.43
CA PRO A 283 -3.82 5.54 13.81
C PRO A 283 -4.27 6.55 12.76
N SER A 284 -3.33 7.16 12.05
CA SER A 284 -3.62 8.19 11.03
C SER A 284 -4.53 7.72 9.90
N TRP A 285 -4.59 6.42 9.61
CA TRP A 285 -5.59 5.84 8.70
C TRP A 285 -6.65 5.03 9.42
N GLN A 286 -6.29 4.31 10.50
CA GLN A 286 -7.25 3.47 11.23
C GLN A 286 -8.46 4.26 11.70
N ILE A 287 -8.22 5.43 12.30
CA ILE A 287 -9.31 6.24 12.88
C ILE A 287 -10.26 6.74 11.79
N PRO A 288 -9.82 7.46 10.74
CA PRO A 288 -10.75 7.96 9.73
C PRO A 288 -11.40 6.85 8.90
N PHE A 289 -10.73 5.74 8.59
CA PHE A 289 -11.37 4.58 7.97
C PHE A 289 -12.40 3.91 8.88
N ALA A 290 -12.16 3.85 10.20
CA ALA A 290 -13.13 3.32 11.15
C ALA A 290 -14.45 4.10 11.11
N TYR A 291 -14.42 5.44 11.03
CA TYR A 291 -15.63 6.25 10.84
C TYR A 291 -16.43 5.81 9.60
N VAL A 292 -15.73 5.57 8.47
CA VAL A 292 -16.40 5.16 7.21
C VAL A 292 -17.01 3.77 7.35
N PHE A 293 -16.26 2.79 7.87
CA PHE A 293 -16.75 1.42 7.95
C PHE A 293 -17.82 1.23 9.03
N VAL A 294 -17.75 1.98 10.13
CA VAL A 294 -18.82 2.04 11.14
C VAL A 294 -20.10 2.64 10.53
N LEU A 295 -20.01 3.71 9.74
CA LEU A 295 -21.16 4.27 9.02
C LEU A 295 -21.80 3.22 8.09
N LEU A 296 -20.99 2.51 7.31
CA LEU A 296 -21.45 1.44 6.43
C LEU A 296 -22.09 0.27 7.23
N GLY A 297 -21.48 -0.11 8.33
CA GLY A 297 -22.01 -1.14 9.23
C GLY A 297 -23.37 -0.76 9.83
N ILE A 298 -23.51 0.49 10.33
CA ILE A 298 -24.78 1.03 10.83
C ILE A 298 -25.84 1.03 9.72
N TRP A 299 -25.48 1.47 8.51
CA TRP A 299 -26.40 1.44 7.39
C TRP A 299 -26.89 0.02 7.08
N ILE A 300 -26.01 -0.99 7.05
CA ILE A 300 -26.36 -2.40 6.81
C ILE A 300 -27.28 -2.91 7.93
N PHE A 301 -26.94 -2.61 9.20
CA PHE A 301 -27.78 -2.99 10.32
C PHE A 301 -29.21 -2.39 10.20
N LEU A 302 -29.31 -1.10 9.94
CA LEU A 302 -30.60 -0.42 9.77
C LEU A 302 -31.41 -0.94 8.57
N LYS A 303 -30.72 -1.34 7.48
CA LYS A 303 -31.34 -1.90 6.28
C LYS A 303 -31.95 -3.28 6.57
N ASN A 304 -31.24 -4.13 7.30
CA ASN A 304 -31.60 -5.53 7.47
C ASN A 304 -32.35 -5.84 8.78
N ARG A 305 -32.37 -4.91 9.77
CA ARG A 305 -32.91 -5.16 11.13
C ARG A 305 -34.35 -5.70 11.17
N LYS A 306 -35.19 -5.35 10.20
CA LYS A 306 -36.58 -5.79 10.15
C LYS A 306 -36.73 -7.26 9.70
N ASN A 307 -35.75 -7.75 8.93
CA ASN A 307 -35.75 -9.12 8.39
C ASN A 307 -34.86 -10.06 9.21
N PHE A 308 -34.06 -9.50 10.13
CA PHE A 308 -33.18 -10.28 10.99
C PHE A 308 -33.96 -10.95 12.11
N SER A 309 -33.99 -12.25 12.08
CA SER A 309 -34.57 -13.08 13.16
C SER A 309 -33.48 -13.34 14.21
N TYR A 310 -33.61 -12.70 15.35
CA TYR A 310 -32.72 -12.87 16.50
C TYR A 310 -33.09 -14.14 17.29
N ASP A 311 -32.11 -15.01 17.52
CA ASP A 311 -32.26 -16.23 18.33
C ASP A 311 -31.27 -16.22 19.52
N LYS A 312 -31.56 -16.98 20.56
CA LYS A 312 -30.64 -17.20 21.69
C LYS A 312 -29.26 -17.72 21.25
N LYS A 313 -29.22 -18.48 20.16
CA LYS A 313 -27.99 -18.94 19.55
C LYS A 313 -27.10 -17.79 19.07
N ASP A 314 -27.67 -16.67 18.66
CA ASP A 314 -26.89 -15.51 18.24
C ASP A 314 -26.12 -14.87 19.40
N ILE A 315 -26.74 -14.86 20.61
CA ILE A 315 -26.04 -14.41 21.83
C ILE A 315 -24.81 -15.28 22.07
N LEU A 316 -25.00 -16.61 21.98
CA LEU A 316 -23.91 -17.57 22.19
C LEU A 316 -22.78 -17.36 21.15
N ILE A 317 -23.12 -17.21 19.86
CA ILE A 317 -22.13 -16.96 18.79
C ILE A 317 -21.35 -15.69 19.10
N ILE A 318 -22.04 -14.56 19.33
CA ILE A 318 -21.41 -13.26 19.57
C ILE A 318 -20.54 -13.31 20.84
N PHE A 319 -21.05 -13.87 21.91
CA PHE A 319 -20.32 -13.97 23.18
C PHE A 319 -19.08 -14.87 23.07
N THR A 320 -19.21 -16.06 22.48
CA THR A 320 -18.06 -16.96 22.25
C THR A 320 -17.03 -16.32 21.32
N SER A 321 -17.48 -15.66 20.26
CA SER A 321 -16.61 -14.91 19.34
C SER A 321 -15.87 -13.79 20.05
N PHE A 322 -16.56 -13.04 20.91
CA PHE A 322 -15.91 -12.00 21.73
C PHE A 322 -14.87 -12.57 22.67
N LEU A 323 -15.16 -13.71 23.33
CA LEU A 323 -14.18 -14.36 24.22
C LEU A 323 -12.93 -14.82 23.46
N ILE A 324 -13.10 -15.43 22.28
CA ILE A 324 -11.97 -15.83 21.44
C ILE A 324 -11.14 -14.60 21.05
N PHE A 325 -11.78 -13.53 20.57
CA PHE A 325 -11.13 -12.28 20.25
C PHE A 325 -10.36 -11.69 21.43
N ALA A 326 -11.02 -11.60 22.60
CA ALA A 326 -10.43 -11.05 23.82
C ALA A 326 -9.23 -11.89 24.30
N ALA A 327 -9.30 -13.22 24.20
CA ALA A 327 -8.20 -14.10 24.57
C ALA A 327 -6.97 -13.90 23.67
N ILE A 328 -7.15 -13.81 22.35
CA ILE A 328 -6.05 -13.57 21.41
C ILE A 328 -5.48 -12.17 21.59
N MET A 329 -6.31 -11.14 21.76
CA MET A 329 -5.84 -9.78 22.02
C MET A 329 -5.10 -9.67 23.35
N ALA A 330 -5.58 -10.35 24.41
CA ALA A 330 -4.89 -10.39 25.68
C ALA A 330 -3.51 -11.07 25.56
N HIS A 331 -3.40 -12.15 24.77
CA HIS A 331 -2.12 -12.79 24.47
C HIS A 331 -1.17 -11.85 23.75
N ILE A 332 -1.64 -11.15 22.71
CA ILE A 332 -0.83 -10.13 21.97
C ILE A 332 -0.38 -9.02 22.92
N LEU A 333 -1.30 -8.45 23.71
CA LEU A 333 -0.99 -7.39 24.64
C LEU A 333 0.00 -7.83 25.71
N ASN A 334 -0.13 -9.05 26.25
CA ASN A 334 0.81 -9.59 27.24
C ASN A 334 2.25 -9.68 26.68
N ASN A 335 2.40 -10.07 25.41
CA ASN A 335 3.72 -10.15 24.78
C ASN A 335 4.28 -8.78 24.35
N SER A 336 3.43 -7.84 23.92
CA SER A 336 3.85 -6.61 23.24
C SER A 336 3.65 -5.34 24.07
N ILE A 337 3.18 -5.42 25.33
CA ILE A 337 2.83 -4.24 26.12
C ILE A 337 4.02 -3.29 26.34
N ASP A 338 5.21 -3.84 26.57
CA ASP A 338 6.39 -3.03 26.82
C ASP A 338 6.85 -2.34 25.53
N THR A 339 6.79 -3.02 24.39
CA THR A 339 7.01 -2.42 23.06
C THR A 339 6.04 -1.27 22.79
N ILE A 340 4.75 -1.46 23.11
CA ILE A 340 3.71 -0.42 22.95
C ILE A 340 4.01 0.78 23.84
N LYS A 341 4.40 0.56 25.13
CA LYS A 341 4.77 1.64 26.04
C LYS A 341 5.96 2.45 25.51
N ILE A 342 7.01 1.77 25.01
CA ILE A 342 8.16 2.45 24.43
C ILE A 342 7.72 3.31 23.25
N LEU A 343 6.94 2.74 22.32
CA LEU A 343 6.50 3.43 21.11
C LEU A 343 5.68 4.69 21.40
N LEU A 344 4.76 4.62 22.37
CA LEU A 344 3.92 5.76 22.77
C LEU A 344 4.71 6.92 23.42
N ASN A 345 5.91 6.63 23.96
CA ASN A 345 6.78 7.61 24.60
C ASN A 345 7.96 8.04 23.71
N THR A 346 7.95 7.71 22.40
CA THR A 346 8.99 8.18 21.48
C THR A 346 8.80 9.64 21.13
N ALA A 347 9.91 10.34 20.88
CA ALA A 347 9.89 11.70 20.36
C ALA A 347 9.28 11.76 18.92
N TYR A 348 9.43 10.66 18.16
CA TYR A 348 8.84 10.49 16.83
C TYR A 348 8.53 9.00 16.59
N PRO A 349 7.33 8.62 16.10
CA PRO A 349 6.16 9.45 15.82
C PRO A 349 5.24 9.69 17.05
N GLY A 350 5.56 9.14 18.23
CA GLY A 350 4.64 9.09 19.37
C GLY A 350 4.21 10.45 19.92
N GLY A 351 5.06 11.48 19.84
CA GLY A 351 4.79 12.83 20.35
C GLY A 351 4.03 13.75 19.38
N GLU A 352 3.71 13.31 18.16
CA GLU A 352 3.06 14.18 17.18
C GLU A 352 1.57 14.40 17.46
N VAL A 353 1.14 15.66 17.41
CA VAL A 353 -0.27 16.07 17.54
C VAL A 353 -0.69 16.83 16.30
N PHE A 354 -1.80 16.44 15.69
CA PHE A 354 -2.31 17.02 14.45
C PHE A 354 -3.63 17.75 14.66
N ASN A 355 -3.82 18.87 13.95
CA ASN A 355 -5.08 19.61 13.87
C ASN A 355 -5.31 20.07 12.42
N GLY A 356 -6.39 20.78 12.15
CA GLY A 356 -6.73 21.26 10.82
C GLY A 356 -5.71 22.27 10.28
N ASP A 357 -4.91 21.84 9.31
CA ASP A 357 -3.88 22.63 8.62
C ASP A 357 -3.89 22.36 7.11
N GLY A 358 -4.97 21.76 6.61
CA GLY A 358 -5.13 21.38 5.22
C GLY A 358 -5.19 22.57 4.26
N THR A 359 -4.69 22.41 3.06
CA THR A 359 -4.64 23.39 2.00
C THR A 359 -5.47 22.99 0.78
N TRP A 360 -5.98 23.97 0.04
CA TRP A 360 -6.90 23.77 -1.09
C TRP A 360 -6.34 22.94 -2.25
N ASN A 361 -5.00 22.90 -2.41
CA ASN A 361 -4.34 22.13 -3.45
C ASN A 361 -4.67 20.63 -3.39
N TYR A 362 -4.90 20.08 -2.20
CA TYR A 362 -5.23 18.64 -2.02
C TYR A 362 -6.48 18.23 -2.82
N LEU A 363 -7.47 19.11 -2.99
CA LEU A 363 -8.69 18.83 -3.76
C LEU A 363 -8.42 18.46 -5.22
N PHE A 364 -7.27 18.84 -5.75
CA PHE A 364 -6.89 18.65 -7.16
C PHE A 364 -5.75 17.62 -7.36
N ASN A 365 -5.24 17.01 -6.27
CA ASN A 365 -4.14 16.06 -6.31
C ASN A 365 -4.42 14.84 -7.20
N TYR A 366 -5.68 14.44 -7.37
CA TYR A 366 -6.04 13.30 -8.21
C TYR A 366 -5.62 13.47 -9.67
N ILE A 367 -5.55 14.72 -10.18
CA ILE A 367 -5.09 15.01 -11.55
C ILE A 367 -3.59 14.77 -11.65
N ALA A 368 -2.79 15.35 -10.74
CA ALA A 368 -1.36 15.15 -10.70
C ALA A 368 -0.98 13.68 -10.49
N SER A 369 -1.69 13.00 -9.58
CA SER A 369 -1.46 11.58 -9.26
C SER A 369 -1.60 10.66 -10.47
N THR A 370 -2.36 11.03 -11.48
CA THR A 370 -2.53 10.24 -12.70
C THR A 370 -1.22 10.11 -13.50
N TYR A 371 -0.32 11.08 -13.39
CA TYR A 371 0.95 11.11 -14.13
C TYR A 371 2.15 10.63 -13.33
N PHE A 372 2.02 10.40 -12.02
CA PHE A 372 3.14 9.98 -11.16
C PHE A 372 3.91 8.74 -11.67
N PRO A 373 3.29 7.72 -12.27
CA PRO A 373 4.05 6.59 -12.79
C PRO A 373 4.92 6.93 -14.01
N LEU A 374 4.58 7.99 -14.76
CA LEU A 374 5.19 8.38 -16.03
C LEU A 374 6.34 9.39 -15.87
N THR A 375 6.52 10.00 -14.70
CA THR A 375 7.45 11.08 -14.49
C THR A 375 8.70 10.65 -13.74
N SER A 376 9.85 11.26 -14.06
CA SER A 376 11.13 10.97 -13.43
C SER A 376 11.23 11.55 -12.01
N VAL A 377 12.25 11.09 -11.29
CA VAL A 377 12.52 11.39 -9.86
C VAL A 377 12.76 12.90 -9.56
N ASN A 378 13.02 13.72 -10.56
CA ASN A 378 13.26 15.17 -10.40
C ASN A 378 11.99 16.01 -10.21
N ILE A 379 10.95 15.44 -9.62
CA ILE A 379 9.69 16.13 -9.36
C ILE A 379 9.81 16.82 -8.01
N PRO A 380 9.48 18.11 -7.90
CA PRO A 380 9.47 18.83 -6.64
C PRO A 380 8.38 18.33 -5.65
N VAL A 381 7.63 17.30 -6.04
CA VAL A 381 6.49 16.76 -5.30
C VAL A 381 6.80 15.32 -4.85
N ASN A 382 6.72 15.05 -3.55
CA ASN A 382 6.78 13.68 -3.06
C ASN A 382 5.54 12.90 -3.56
N THR A 383 5.73 12.02 -4.55
CA THR A 383 4.65 11.29 -5.23
C THR A 383 3.91 10.34 -4.28
N VAL A 384 4.60 9.73 -3.32
CA VAL A 384 4.00 8.83 -2.34
C VAL A 384 3.04 9.61 -1.43
N GLU A 385 3.53 10.73 -0.84
CA GLU A 385 2.76 11.56 0.10
C GLU A 385 1.58 12.29 -0.57
N ASN A 386 1.71 12.66 -1.84
CA ASN A 386 0.68 13.39 -2.60
C ASN A 386 -0.27 12.48 -3.38
N SER A 387 -0.09 11.16 -3.33
CA SER A 387 -1.00 10.23 -3.97
C SER A 387 -2.36 10.20 -3.25
N VAL A 388 -3.45 10.13 -4.04
CA VAL A 388 -4.83 10.10 -3.54
C VAL A 388 -5.67 9.11 -4.36
N PHE A 389 -6.91 8.82 -3.91
CA PHE A 389 -7.87 8.15 -4.79
C PHE A 389 -8.28 9.08 -5.94
N ILE A 390 -8.52 8.51 -7.12
CA ILE A 390 -9.08 9.26 -8.26
C ILE A 390 -10.57 9.47 -7.97
N ASP A 391 -10.90 10.59 -7.38
CA ASP A 391 -12.24 10.86 -6.87
C ASP A 391 -13.09 11.77 -7.77
N PHE A 392 -12.48 12.38 -8.80
CA PHE A 392 -13.13 13.28 -9.76
C PHE A 392 -13.80 14.52 -9.15
N PHE A 393 -13.24 15.06 -8.07
CA PHE A 393 -13.75 16.29 -7.48
C PHE A 393 -13.91 17.41 -8.54
N PRO A 394 -15.03 18.18 -8.56
CA PRO A 394 -16.16 18.16 -7.63
C PRO A 394 -17.38 17.31 -8.06
N ILE A 395 -17.25 16.49 -9.11
CA ILE A 395 -18.35 15.75 -9.74
C ILE A 395 -19.14 14.86 -8.77
N PRO A 396 -18.54 14.12 -7.80
CA PRO A 396 -19.31 13.31 -6.87
C PRO A 396 -20.32 14.11 -6.06
N LEU A 397 -19.95 15.31 -5.62
CA LEU A 397 -20.85 16.20 -4.90
C LEU A 397 -21.97 16.71 -5.81
N ILE A 398 -21.66 17.10 -7.04
CA ILE A 398 -22.65 17.57 -8.02
C ILE A 398 -23.67 16.47 -8.29
N VAL A 399 -23.22 15.22 -8.56
CA VAL A 399 -24.11 14.09 -8.83
C VAL A 399 -24.96 13.76 -7.59
N SER A 400 -24.36 13.81 -6.39
CA SER A 400 -25.10 13.56 -5.15
C SER A 400 -26.21 14.61 -4.93
N LEU A 401 -25.94 15.88 -5.19
CA LEU A 401 -26.95 16.95 -5.12
C LEU A 401 -28.06 16.74 -6.16
N ILE A 402 -27.74 16.36 -7.38
CA ILE A 402 -28.74 16.03 -8.40
C ILE A 402 -29.65 14.91 -7.90
N VAL A 403 -29.10 13.83 -7.37
CA VAL A 403 -29.87 12.67 -6.88
C VAL A 403 -30.70 13.01 -5.65
N LEU A 404 -30.13 13.70 -4.68
CA LEU A 404 -30.81 14.00 -3.40
C LEU A 404 -31.83 15.15 -3.53
N VAL A 405 -31.45 16.22 -4.21
CA VAL A 405 -32.26 17.45 -4.27
C VAL A 405 -33.17 17.47 -5.50
N LYS A 406 -32.59 17.39 -6.72
CA LYS A 406 -33.36 17.48 -7.98
C LYS A 406 -34.25 16.24 -8.19
N GLN A 407 -33.75 15.03 -7.92
CA GLN A 407 -34.51 13.79 -8.07
C GLN A 407 -35.23 13.35 -6.79
N LYS A 408 -35.05 14.11 -5.69
CA LYS A 408 -35.71 13.91 -4.39
C LYS A 408 -35.59 12.49 -3.82
N THR A 409 -34.44 11.87 -4.02
CA THR A 409 -34.19 10.50 -3.56
C THR A 409 -33.88 10.50 -2.06
N LYS A 410 -34.62 9.71 -1.26
CA LYS A 410 -34.38 9.54 0.18
C LYS A 410 -33.37 8.42 0.45
N ASP A 411 -32.14 8.57 -0.01
CA ASP A 411 -31.06 7.59 0.16
C ASP A 411 -30.28 7.88 1.45
N LYS A 412 -30.56 7.09 2.50
CA LYS A 412 -29.94 7.26 3.83
C LYS A 412 -28.42 7.05 3.81
N LEU A 413 -27.92 6.11 2.99
CA LEU A 413 -26.48 5.89 2.86
C LEU A 413 -25.81 7.11 2.21
N LEU A 414 -26.37 7.60 1.11
CA LEU A 414 -25.82 8.74 0.40
C LEU A 414 -25.81 10.00 1.30
N ILE A 415 -26.88 10.24 2.05
CA ILE A 415 -26.95 11.34 3.02
C ILE A 415 -25.85 11.20 4.10
N GLY A 416 -25.68 9.99 4.67
CA GLY A 416 -24.67 9.72 5.67
C GLY A 416 -23.24 9.92 5.13
N LEU A 417 -22.97 9.46 3.91
CA LEU A 417 -21.67 9.65 3.26
C LEU A 417 -21.36 11.13 2.99
N VAL A 418 -22.33 11.90 2.50
CA VAL A 418 -22.17 13.35 2.28
C VAL A 418 -21.94 14.07 3.61
N ALA A 419 -22.68 13.72 4.66
CA ALA A 419 -22.48 14.32 5.99
C ALA A 419 -21.09 14.01 6.56
N LEU A 420 -20.60 12.77 6.42
CA LEU A 420 -19.26 12.37 6.85
C LEU A 420 -18.17 13.05 6.01
N TYR A 421 -18.37 13.19 4.71
CA TYR A 421 -17.47 13.93 3.81
C TYR A 421 -17.32 15.39 4.27
N LEU A 422 -18.43 16.07 4.55
CA LEU A 422 -18.42 17.46 5.03
C LEU A 422 -17.76 17.59 6.42
N LEU A 423 -18.02 16.64 7.32
CA LEU A 423 -17.37 16.61 8.63
C LEU A 423 -15.83 16.48 8.48
N PHE A 424 -15.37 15.60 7.57
CA PHE A 424 -13.94 15.43 7.36
C PHE A 424 -13.29 16.61 6.64
N LEU A 425 -14.03 17.36 5.81
CA LEU A 425 -13.53 18.63 5.28
C LEU A 425 -13.37 19.68 6.41
N VAL A 426 -14.28 19.71 7.39
CA VAL A 426 -14.10 20.56 8.58
C VAL A 426 -12.86 20.13 9.35
N PHE A 427 -12.67 18.83 9.60
CA PHE A 427 -11.47 18.31 10.27
C PHE A 427 -10.17 18.58 9.49
N PHE A 428 -10.26 18.70 8.18
CA PHE A 428 -9.13 18.96 7.31
C PHE A 428 -8.73 20.44 7.30
N PHE A 429 -9.68 21.35 7.11
CA PHE A 429 -9.41 22.77 6.90
C PHE A 429 -9.44 23.63 8.19
N VAL A 430 -10.16 23.18 9.23
CA VAL A 430 -10.44 24.01 10.40
C VAL A 430 -9.67 23.50 11.61
N GLN A 431 -8.93 24.41 12.25
CA GLN A 431 -8.35 24.14 13.56
C GLN A 431 -9.46 24.11 14.62
N LEU A 432 -9.55 23.00 15.31
CA LEU A 432 -10.59 22.74 16.30
C LEU A 432 -10.02 22.85 17.73
N PRO A 433 -10.85 23.17 18.72
CA PRO A 433 -10.45 23.16 20.14
C PRO A 433 -9.94 21.77 20.57
N ASP A 434 -8.97 21.76 21.51
CA ASP A 434 -8.30 20.53 21.99
C ASP A 434 -9.28 19.50 22.54
N SER A 435 -10.37 19.92 23.18
CA SER A 435 -11.43 19.03 23.66
C SER A 435 -12.13 18.27 22.52
N ILE A 436 -12.33 18.93 21.38
CA ILE A 436 -12.98 18.31 20.21
C ILE A 436 -12.00 17.35 19.53
N ILE A 437 -10.75 17.76 19.28
CA ILE A 437 -9.76 16.89 18.62
C ILE A 437 -9.43 15.64 19.44
N SER A 438 -9.46 15.74 20.76
CA SER A 438 -9.24 14.60 21.67
C SER A 438 -10.42 13.62 21.66
N ILE A 439 -11.66 14.09 21.77
CA ILE A 439 -12.87 13.24 21.75
C ILE A 439 -13.04 12.56 20.39
N THR A 440 -12.71 13.26 19.31
CA THR A 440 -12.83 12.73 17.94
C THR A 440 -11.58 11.97 17.49
N LEU A 441 -10.55 11.89 18.33
CA LEU A 441 -9.23 11.30 18.02
C LEU A 441 -8.55 11.98 16.80
N ARG A 442 -8.95 13.22 16.47
CA ARG A 442 -8.39 13.99 15.34
C ARG A 442 -6.91 14.30 15.54
N ASN A 443 -6.47 14.46 16.78
CA ASN A 443 -5.09 14.69 17.17
C ASN A 443 -4.11 13.58 16.75
N HIS A 444 -4.60 12.36 16.46
CA HIS A 444 -3.80 11.23 15.98
C HIS A 444 -3.84 11.05 14.45
N ILE A 445 -4.53 11.96 13.73
CA ILE A 445 -4.74 11.84 12.29
C ILE A 445 -3.89 12.89 11.55
N LYS A 446 -2.81 12.45 10.91
CA LYS A 446 -2.02 13.32 10.01
C LYS A 446 -2.91 13.85 8.89
N THR A 447 -2.87 15.15 8.64
CA THR A 447 -3.82 15.84 7.74
C THR A 447 -3.80 15.25 6.32
N SER A 448 -2.63 14.94 5.76
CA SER A 448 -2.53 14.28 4.46
C SER A 448 -3.23 12.90 4.42
N ARG A 449 -3.20 12.15 5.53
CA ARG A 449 -3.87 10.84 5.65
C ARG A 449 -5.38 10.98 5.77
N LEU A 450 -5.85 12.01 6.49
CA LEU A 450 -7.27 12.34 6.54
C LEU A 450 -7.81 12.63 5.13
N PHE A 451 -7.07 13.42 4.33
CA PHE A 451 -7.49 13.74 2.98
C PHE A 451 -7.58 12.51 2.08
N SER A 452 -6.68 11.54 2.24
CA SER A 452 -6.79 10.26 1.55
C SER A 452 -8.13 9.56 1.80
N VAL A 453 -8.66 9.64 3.04
CA VAL A 453 -9.98 9.07 3.37
C VAL A 453 -11.12 9.95 2.88
N VAL A 454 -10.95 11.27 2.82
CA VAL A 454 -11.92 12.18 2.16
C VAL A 454 -12.13 11.78 0.69
N THR A 455 -11.05 11.50 -0.04
CA THR A 455 -11.15 11.04 -1.44
C THR A 455 -11.77 9.65 -1.56
N PHE A 456 -11.54 8.73 -0.60
CA PHE A 456 -12.23 7.44 -0.53
C PHE A 456 -13.75 7.59 -0.35
N ILE A 457 -14.19 8.47 0.57
CA ILE A 457 -15.62 8.79 0.77
C ILE A 457 -16.22 9.39 -0.50
N SER A 458 -15.49 10.26 -1.19
CA SER A 458 -15.88 10.84 -2.47
C SER A 458 -16.16 9.78 -3.53
N VAL A 459 -15.29 8.74 -3.64
CA VAL A 459 -15.53 7.58 -4.51
C VAL A 459 -16.80 6.82 -4.10
N LEU A 460 -17.04 6.61 -2.81
CA LEU A 460 -18.26 5.96 -2.32
C LEU A 460 -19.52 6.77 -2.67
N ILE A 461 -19.48 8.11 -2.49
CA ILE A 461 -20.55 9.04 -2.88
C ILE A 461 -20.82 8.92 -4.38
N LEU A 462 -19.78 8.95 -5.22
CA LEU A 462 -19.90 8.81 -6.67
C LEU A 462 -20.65 7.53 -7.04
N ILE A 463 -20.12 6.40 -6.62
CA ILE A 463 -20.64 5.08 -6.99
C ILE A 463 -22.08 4.87 -6.47
N ARG A 464 -22.37 5.33 -5.23
CA ARG A 464 -23.73 5.25 -4.67
C ARG A 464 -24.70 6.16 -5.41
N SER A 465 -24.29 7.37 -5.76
CA SER A 465 -25.13 8.31 -6.54
C SER A 465 -25.46 7.77 -7.91
N LEU A 466 -24.47 7.20 -8.61
CA LEU A 466 -24.65 6.62 -9.95
C LEU A 466 -25.58 5.38 -9.96
N ALA A 467 -25.70 4.68 -8.84
CA ALA A 467 -26.67 3.59 -8.72
C ALA A 467 -28.12 4.05 -8.85
N SER A 468 -28.41 5.31 -8.48
CA SER A 468 -29.75 5.90 -8.44
C SER A 468 -29.94 7.03 -9.45
N LEU A 469 -28.90 7.42 -10.19
CA LEU A 469 -28.96 8.54 -11.14
C LEU A 469 -29.90 8.23 -12.30
N LYS A 470 -30.80 9.18 -12.57
CA LYS A 470 -31.69 9.20 -13.74
C LYS A 470 -31.27 10.33 -14.69
N GLU A 471 -31.72 10.29 -15.93
CA GLU A 471 -31.50 11.38 -16.88
C GLU A 471 -32.02 12.71 -16.31
N PHE A 472 -31.20 13.77 -16.44
CA PHE A 472 -31.52 15.06 -15.82
C PHE A 472 -31.24 16.27 -16.71
N ALA A 473 -30.51 16.14 -17.80
CA ALA A 473 -30.15 17.21 -18.73
C ALA A 473 -29.85 16.67 -20.13
N ASP A 474 -29.90 17.54 -21.13
CA ASP A 474 -29.50 17.22 -22.52
C ASP A 474 -28.00 16.89 -22.59
N LYS A 475 -27.65 15.91 -23.43
CA LYS A 475 -26.26 15.46 -23.64
C LYS A 475 -25.32 16.59 -24.08
N LYS A 476 -25.78 17.52 -24.93
CA LYS A 476 -24.98 18.66 -25.38
C LYS A 476 -24.64 19.58 -24.20
N LEU A 477 -25.60 19.85 -23.34
CA LEU A 477 -25.39 20.68 -22.14
C LEU A 477 -24.43 20.00 -21.17
N ILE A 478 -24.54 18.68 -20.98
CA ILE A 478 -23.64 17.91 -20.14
C ILE A 478 -22.20 18.02 -20.67
N ILE A 479 -21.97 17.84 -21.98
CA ILE A 479 -20.64 17.95 -22.60
C ILE A 479 -20.06 19.35 -22.41
N ILE A 480 -20.82 20.40 -22.73
CA ILE A 480 -20.36 21.79 -22.58
C ILE A 480 -19.98 22.06 -21.11
N PHE A 481 -20.85 21.70 -20.17
CA PHE A 481 -20.61 21.84 -18.75
C PHE A 481 -19.35 21.09 -18.32
N SER A 482 -19.16 19.84 -18.78
CA SER A 482 -17.99 19.01 -18.46
C SER A 482 -16.69 19.64 -18.98
N VAL A 483 -16.70 20.18 -20.20
CA VAL A 483 -15.52 20.86 -20.77
C VAL A 483 -15.16 22.11 -19.97
N ILE A 484 -16.14 22.98 -19.67
CA ILE A 484 -15.91 24.19 -18.88
C ILE A 484 -15.37 23.85 -17.50
N LEU A 485 -16.02 22.90 -16.81
CA LEU A 485 -15.59 22.46 -15.47
C LEU A 485 -14.18 21.85 -15.50
N SER A 486 -13.86 21.07 -16.53
CA SER A 486 -12.52 20.48 -16.68
C SER A 486 -11.44 21.53 -16.85
N ILE A 487 -11.69 22.57 -17.65
CA ILE A 487 -10.77 23.70 -17.81
C ILE A 487 -10.52 24.37 -16.46
N ILE A 488 -11.58 24.64 -15.69
CA ILE A 488 -11.47 25.30 -14.37
C ILE A 488 -10.66 24.40 -13.40
N VAL A 489 -11.00 23.13 -13.31
CA VAL A 489 -10.38 22.20 -12.36
C VAL A 489 -8.91 21.97 -12.71
N VAL A 490 -8.56 21.81 -14.00
CA VAL A 490 -7.18 21.65 -14.45
C VAL A 490 -6.39 22.94 -14.26
N TYR A 491 -6.99 24.11 -14.54
CA TYR A 491 -6.36 25.41 -14.26
C TYR A 491 -6.02 25.55 -12.77
N LEU A 492 -6.95 25.23 -11.86
CA LEU A 492 -6.67 25.26 -10.42
C LEU A 492 -5.59 24.28 -10.00
N SER A 493 -5.59 23.06 -10.56
CA SER A 493 -4.52 22.09 -10.32
C SER A 493 -3.14 22.61 -10.77
N THR A 494 -3.07 23.20 -11.96
CA THR A 494 -1.80 23.78 -12.48
C THR A 494 -1.38 25.00 -11.69
N PHE A 495 -2.32 25.81 -11.20
CA PHE A 495 -2.02 26.97 -10.36
C PHE A 495 -1.33 26.55 -9.05
N PHE A 496 -1.79 25.48 -8.41
CA PHE A 496 -1.18 24.99 -7.18
C PHE A 496 0.09 24.16 -7.36
N TYR A 497 0.29 23.56 -8.55
CA TYR A 497 1.42 22.69 -8.87
C TYR A 497 2.13 23.14 -10.16
N SER A 498 2.43 24.46 -10.28
CA SER A 498 3.00 25.06 -11.51
C SER A 498 4.26 24.37 -12.00
N ASP A 499 5.15 24.00 -11.09
CA ASP A 499 6.46 23.42 -11.40
C ASP A 499 6.40 21.93 -11.79
N TYR A 500 5.24 21.31 -11.59
CA TYR A 500 5.02 19.89 -11.89
C TYR A 500 4.53 19.65 -13.32
N TYR A 501 3.64 20.55 -13.83
CA TYR A 501 2.92 20.28 -15.07
C TYR A 501 3.69 20.69 -16.31
N LEU A 502 3.92 19.72 -17.21
CA LEU A 502 4.33 19.98 -18.57
C LEU A 502 3.10 20.33 -19.44
N THR A 503 3.29 21.11 -20.52
CA THR A 503 2.19 21.56 -21.39
C THR A 503 1.30 20.40 -21.89
N TRP A 504 1.92 19.29 -22.30
CA TRP A 504 1.18 18.13 -22.76
C TRP A 504 0.30 17.49 -21.65
N MET A 505 0.77 17.50 -20.38
CA MET A 505 -0.02 17.01 -19.25
C MET A 505 -1.27 17.84 -19.04
N ILE A 506 -1.17 19.16 -19.19
CA ILE A 506 -2.31 20.08 -19.08
C ILE A 506 -3.35 19.77 -20.15
N ILE A 507 -2.93 19.66 -21.42
CA ILE A 507 -3.81 19.35 -22.54
C ILE A 507 -4.49 17.99 -22.34
N CYS A 508 -3.73 16.96 -22.01
CA CYS A 508 -4.26 15.62 -21.73
C CYS A 508 -5.23 15.63 -20.54
N SER A 509 -4.92 16.36 -19.46
CA SER A 509 -5.81 16.47 -18.31
C SER A 509 -7.15 17.11 -18.67
N VAL A 510 -7.18 18.19 -19.44
CA VAL A 510 -8.44 18.80 -19.90
C VAL A 510 -9.27 17.80 -20.72
N ILE A 511 -8.63 17.08 -21.64
CA ILE A 511 -9.31 16.08 -22.48
C ILE A 511 -9.85 14.93 -21.62
N ILE A 512 -9.01 14.33 -20.78
CA ILE A 512 -9.36 13.19 -19.92
C ILE A 512 -10.48 13.58 -18.94
N CYS A 513 -10.37 14.72 -18.27
CA CYS A 513 -11.40 15.21 -17.35
C CYS A 513 -12.71 15.51 -18.09
N SER A 514 -12.65 16.16 -19.27
CA SER A 514 -13.85 16.46 -20.07
C SER A 514 -14.62 15.21 -20.46
N ILE A 515 -13.90 14.20 -20.95
CA ILE A 515 -14.49 12.90 -21.31
C ILE A 515 -15.05 12.22 -20.06
N THR A 516 -14.28 12.13 -19.01
CA THR A 516 -14.68 11.37 -17.79
C THR A 516 -15.85 12.04 -17.09
N PHE A 517 -15.85 13.37 -16.94
CA PHE A 517 -16.96 14.09 -16.33
C PHE A 517 -18.23 13.93 -17.16
N SER A 518 -18.11 13.96 -18.51
CA SER A 518 -19.24 13.68 -19.39
C SER A 518 -19.76 12.24 -19.20
N LEU A 519 -18.88 11.26 -19.15
CA LEU A 519 -19.26 9.84 -18.95
C LEU A 519 -19.95 9.65 -17.59
N ILE A 520 -19.44 10.27 -16.51
CA ILE A 520 -20.07 10.20 -15.19
C ILE A 520 -21.48 10.77 -15.21
N LEU A 521 -21.65 11.97 -15.76
CA LEU A 521 -22.94 12.67 -15.79
C LEU A 521 -23.97 11.99 -16.73
N MET A 522 -23.49 11.22 -17.72
CA MET A 522 -24.34 10.44 -18.63
C MET A 522 -24.57 8.98 -18.17
N ALA A 523 -24.02 8.55 -17.03
CA ALA A 523 -24.07 7.15 -16.57
C ALA A 523 -25.42 6.78 -15.91
N HIS A 524 -26.55 7.25 -16.44
CA HIS A 524 -27.88 6.95 -15.92
C HIS A 524 -28.43 5.60 -16.42
N ASP A 525 -28.09 5.15 -17.62
CA ASP A 525 -28.54 3.91 -18.22
C ASP A 525 -27.43 2.82 -18.27
N ARG A 526 -27.76 1.62 -18.76
CA ARG A 526 -26.82 0.49 -18.87
C ARG A 526 -25.62 0.83 -19.79
N LYS A 527 -25.88 1.53 -20.89
CA LYS A 527 -24.83 1.87 -21.88
C LYS A 527 -23.88 2.92 -21.31
N GLY A 528 -24.42 3.95 -20.67
CA GLY A 528 -23.63 4.99 -19.99
C GLY A 528 -22.75 4.41 -18.87
N LYS A 529 -23.30 3.50 -18.05
CA LYS A 529 -22.52 2.82 -16.99
C LYS A 529 -21.40 1.94 -17.55
N MET A 530 -21.62 1.30 -18.71
CA MET A 530 -20.57 0.50 -19.36
C MET A 530 -19.50 1.40 -20.00
N ALA A 531 -19.89 2.52 -20.62
CA ALA A 531 -18.94 3.48 -21.16
C ALA A 531 -18.10 4.11 -20.06
N LEU A 532 -18.71 4.45 -18.90
CA LEU A 532 -18.01 4.91 -17.73
C LEU A 532 -17.00 3.87 -17.20
N LEU A 533 -17.39 2.60 -17.11
CA LEU A 533 -16.47 1.52 -16.70
C LEU A 533 -15.21 1.49 -17.58
N ILE A 534 -15.36 1.60 -18.90
CA ILE A 534 -14.23 1.62 -19.84
C ILE A 534 -13.31 2.85 -19.54
N GLY A 535 -13.90 4.02 -19.34
CA GLY A 535 -13.15 5.23 -18.98
C GLY A 535 -12.41 5.10 -17.65
N ILE A 536 -13.06 4.53 -16.62
CA ILE A 536 -12.45 4.27 -15.32
C ILE A 536 -11.29 3.27 -15.44
N VAL A 537 -11.50 2.16 -16.15
CA VAL A 537 -10.42 1.17 -16.37
C VAL A 537 -9.22 1.83 -17.05
N PHE A 538 -9.44 2.65 -18.08
CA PHE A 538 -8.35 3.36 -18.76
C PHE A 538 -7.57 4.27 -17.80
N ILE A 539 -8.26 5.14 -17.05
CA ILE A 539 -7.60 6.10 -16.15
C ILE A 539 -6.90 5.38 -15.00
N THR A 540 -7.55 4.42 -14.36
CA THR A 540 -6.95 3.72 -13.21
C THR A 540 -5.79 2.82 -13.64
N PHE A 541 -5.86 2.23 -14.83
CA PHE A 541 -4.75 1.46 -15.39
C PHE A 541 -3.54 2.36 -15.64
N THR A 542 -3.72 3.51 -16.29
CA THR A 542 -2.60 4.44 -16.56
C THR A 542 -2.02 5.05 -15.29
N ALA A 543 -2.85 5.30 -14.27
CA ALA A 543 -2.43 5.94 -13.04
C ALA A 543 -1.86 4.97 -11.98
N GLY A 544 -2.18 3.67 -12.07
CA GLY A 544 -1.87 2.72 -10.98
C GLY A 544 -1.20 1.41 -11.39
N ALA A 545 -1.41 0.90 -12.61
CA ALA A 545 -1.02 -0.48 -12.93
C ALA A 545 0.48 -0.76 -12.86
N LEU A 546 1.33 0.22 -13.19
CA LEU A 546 2.79 0.12 -13.17
C LEU A 546 3.46 1.12 -12.21
N VAL A 547 2.76 1.50 -11.14
CA VAL A 547 3.39 2.16 -9.98
C VAL A 547 4.36 1.19 -9.33
N ASN A 548 3.92 -0.06 -9.15
CA ASN A 548 4.74 -1.18 -8.73
C ASN A 548 5.21 -1.96 -9.96
N PRO A 549 6.47 -2.43 -10.01
CA PRO A 549 6.91 -3.32 -11.07
C PRO A 549 6.13 -4.64 -11.02
N ILE A 550 6.12 -5.36 -12.12
CA ILE A 550 5.84 -6.80 -12.10
C ILE A 550 7.20 -7.48 -12.10
N ASP A 551 7.62 -7.92 -10.95
CA ASP A 551 8.93 -8.52 -10.69
C ASP A 551 8.80 -9.99 -10.26
N HIS A 552 9.90 -10.74 -10.14
CA HIS A 552 9.89 -12.15 -9.79
C HIS A 552 11.14 -12.56 -9.01
N GLY A 553 11.02 -13.54 -8.13
CA GLY A 553 12.14 -14.10 -7.38
C GLY A 553 12.72 -13.15 -6.32
N THR A 554 13.86 -13.54 -5.75
CA THR A 554 14.57 -12.78 -4.71
C THR A 554 16.08 -12.90 -4.85
N ASP A 555 16.56 -13.24 -6.05
CA ASP A 555 17.95 -13.56 -6.36
C ASP A 555 18.90 -12.41 -6.05
N VAL A 556 18.43 -11.16 -6.23
CA VAL A 556 19.19 -9.94 -5.91
C VAL A 556 19.63 -9.86 -4.45
N VAL A 557 18.88 -10.51 -3.54
CA VAL A 557 19.22 -10.54 -2.11
C VAL A 557 20.05 -11.75 -1.77
N PHE A 558 19.70 -12.94 -2.28
CA PHE A 558 20.23 -14.20 -1.78
C PHE A 558 21.29 -14.83 -2.68
N GLU A 559 21.29 -14.54 -4.00
CA GLU A 559 22.16 -15.23 -4.97
C GLU A 559 23.35 -14.34 -5.40
N ASN A 560 24.12 -13.85 -4.41
CA ASN A 560 25.37 -13.13 -4.68
C ASN A 560 26.47 -13.51 -3.68
N ASN A 561 27.72 -13.38 -4.10
CA ASN A 561 28.88 -13.81 -3.32
C ASN A 561 29.03 -13.09 -1.99
N PHE A 562 28.61 -11.82 -1.91
CA PHE A 562 28.69 -11.04 -0.67
C PHE A 562 27.73 -11.59 0.38
N THR A 563 26.49 -11.86 0.00
CA THR A 563 25.48 -12.46 0.91
C THR A 563 25.92 -13.86 1.37
N HIS A 564 26.45 -14.68 0.45
CA HIS A 564 26.97 -16.01 0.82
C HIS A 564 28.09 -15.91 1.85
N GLU A 565 29.00 -14.93 1.71
CA GLU A 565 30.08 -14.76 2.67
C GLU A 565 29.58 -14.25 4.03
N VAL A 566 28.68 -13.25 4.05
CA VAL A 566 28.05 -12.82 5.32
C VAL A 566 27.38 -14.00 6.00
N LYS A 567 26.65 -14.83 5.25
CA LYS A 567 26.01 -16.04 5.78
C LYS A 567 27.03 -17.03 6.34
N ASN A 568 28.12 -17.28 5.65
CA ASN A 568 29.19 -18.18 6.11
C ASN A 568 29.77 -17.71 7.45
N ILE A 569 30.00 -16.40 7.59
CA ILE A 569 30.50 -15.83 8.85
C ILE A 569 29.45 -15.99 9.97
N VAL A 570 28.18 -15.73 9.67
CA VAL A 570 27.09 -15.89 10.65
C VAL A 570 26.95 -17.36 11.09
N ASP A 571 27.06 -18.30 10.16
CA ASP A 571 26.96 -19.74 10.47
C ASP A 571 28.14 -20.21 11.36
N GLN A 572 29.32 -19.57 11.26
CA GLN A 572 30.50 -19.82 12.12
C GLN A 572 30.43 -19.12 13.48
N ASP A 573 29.84 -17.92 13.52
CA ASP A 573 29.71 -17.10 14.73
C ASP A 573 28.29 -16.49 14.83
N PRO A 574 27.28 -17.28 15.21
CA PRO A 574 25.87 -16.85 15.21
C PRO A 574 25.55 -15.79 16.27
N ASN A 575 26.46 -15.54 17.22
CA ASN A 575 26.31 -14.51 18.25
C ASN A 575 27.00 -13.19 17.91
N ALA A 576 27.75 -13.15 16.81
CA ALA A 576 28.45 -11.97 16.36
C ALA A 576 27.49 -10.79 16.12
N LYS A 577 27.85 -9.61 16.67
CA LYS A 577 27.13 -8.37 16.42
C LYS A 577 27.81 -7.59 15.31
N TRP A 578 26.99 -7.06 14.41
CA TRP A 578 27.43 -6.38 13.20
C TRP A 578 27.11 -4.88 13.25
N LEU A 579 28.05 -4.07 12.78
CA LEU A 579 27.81 -2.69 12.35
C LEU A 579 27.98 -2.59 10.82
N VAL A 580 27.12 -1.81 10.20
CA VAL A 580 27.07 -1.70 8.73
C VAL A 580 27.12 -0.23 8.34
N GLN A 581 28.06 0.13 7.46
CA GLN A 581 28.26 1.50 6.99
C GLN A 581 28.13 1.56 5.47
N ASP A 582 27.42 2.59 4.98
CA ASP A 582 27.29 2.94 3.56
C ASP A 582 26.70 1.84 2.66
N ILE A 583 26.01 0.86 3.25
CA ILE A 583 25.21 -0.17 2.60
C ILE A 583 23.89 -0.31 3.41
N PRO A 584 22.76 -0.73 2.81
CA PRO A 584 21.54 -0.93 3.56
C PRO A 584 21.73 -1.94 4.70
N SER A 585 21.69 -1.48 5.94
CA SER A 585 21.96 -2.31 7.12
C SER A 585 20.96 -3.47 7.28
N ASN A 586 19.70 -3.27 6.87
CA ASN A 586 18.71 -4.34 6.86
C ASN A 586 19.01 -5.47 5.88
N TYR A 587 19.95 -5.30 4.95
CA TYR A 587 20.37 -6.37 4.06
C TYR A 587 20.99 -7.55 4.84
N PHE A 588 21.76 -7.25 5.87
CA PHE A 588 22.47 -8.22 6.71
C PHE A 588 21.55 -9.08 7.56
N ILE A 589 20.44 -8.51 8.06
CA ILE A 589 19.48 -9.26 8.87
C ILE A 589 18.80 -10.39 8.10
N THR A 590 18.75 -10.34 6.77
CA THR A 590 18.10 -11.36 5.93
C THR A 590 18.79 -12.72 6.01
N VAL A 591 20.08 -12.75 6.34
CA VAL A 591 20.88 -13.97 6.52
C VAL A 591 21.21 -14.27 7.98
N GLY A 592 20.61 -13.55 8.91
CA GLY A 592 20.72 -13.81 10.35
C GLY A 592 21.80 -13.01 11.07
N ALA A 593 22.48 -12.05 10.42
CA ALA A 593 23.46 -11.20 11.07
C ALA A 593 22.79 -10.26 12.09
N LYS A 594 23.15 -10.38 13.38
CA LYS A 594 22.63 -9.51 14.47
C LYS A 594 23.12 -8.07 14.26
N THR A 595 22.36 -7.24 13.58
CA THR A 595 22.78 -5.93 13.10
C THR A 595 22.35 -4.81 14.04
N ILE A 596 23.33 -4.13 14.66
CA ILE A 596 23.11 -3.09 15.68
C ILE A 596 22.37 -1.88 15.11
N ASN A 597 22.74 -1.45 13.91
CA ASN A 597 22.19 -0.27 13.24
C ASN A 597 21.24 -0.63 12.08
N SER A 598 20.52 -1.75 12.16
CA SER A 598 19.33 -1.98 11.34
C SER A 598 18.29 -0.89 11.61
N VAL A 599 17.26 -0.78 10.80
CA VAL A 599 16.18 0.21 11.04
C VAL A 599 15.45 -0.13 12.34
N HIS A 600 15.39 0.84 13.24
CA HIS A 600 14.71 0.73 14.53
C HIS A 600 13.30 1.29 14.42
N THR A 601 12.26 0.45 14.43
CA THR A 601 10.87 0.93 14.50
C THR A 601 10.49 1.47 15.87
N TYR A 602 11.24 1.08 16.89
CA TYR A 602 11.25 1.68 18.21
C TYR A 602 12.67 1.61 18.79
N PRO A 603 13.08 2.58 19.63
CA PRO A 603 14.47 2.70 20.07
C PRO A 603 14.90 1.56 21.00
N ASP A 604 16.20 1.29 21.01
CA ASP A 604 16.86 0.49 22.03
C ASP A 604 17.54 1.45 23.02
N MET A 605 16.77 1.90 24.01
CA MET A 605 17.22 2.93 24.94
C MET A 605 18.44 2.49 25.75
N GLU A 606 18.47 1.24 26.25
CA GLU A 606 19.57 0.70 27.04
C GLU A 606 20.90 0.71 26.26
N LYS A 607 20.85 0.38 24.99
CA LYS A 607 22.03 0.39 24.11
C LYS A 607 22.58 1.79 23.91
N TRP A 608 21.72 2.77 23.61
CA TRP A 608 22.18 4.13 23.34
C TRP A 608 22.61 4.86 24.60
N GLN A 609 22.02 4.57 25.75
CA GLN A 609 22.46 5.11 27.06
C GLN A 609 23.87 4.64 27.48
N GLN A 610 24.33 3.47 26.99
CA GLN A 610 25.73 3.05 27.18
C GLN A 610 26.74 3.99 26.51
N LEU A 611 26.31 4.65 25.41
CA LEU A 611 27.14 5.61 24.68
C LEU A 611 26.90 7.06 25.14
N ASP A 612 25.77 7.34 25.75
CA ASP A 612 25.30 8.65 26.20
C ASP A 612 24.83 8.57 27.66
N SER A 613 25.77 8.32 28.58
CA SER A 613 25.46 8.12 30.01
C SER A 613 24.77 9.33 30.67
N ASN A 614 24.94 10.52 30.12
CA ASN A 614 24.33 11.76 30.63
C ASN A 614 22.94 12.05 30.01
N GLY A 615 22.47 11.28 29.03
CA GLY A 615 21.20 11.50 28.34
C GLY A 615 21.16 12.76 27.46
N THR A 616 22.34 13.26 27.06
CA THR A 616 22.47 14.51 26.27
C THR A 616 21.75 14.43 24.90
N TYR A 617 21.71 13.23 24.31
CA TYR A 617 21.16 12.98 22.99
C TYR A 617 19.86 12.17 23.02
N GLU A 618 19.20 12.03 24.16
CA GLU A 618 18.01 11.18 24.32
C GLU A 618 16.90 11.55 23.32
N ASP A 619 16.60 12.83 23.13
CA ASP A 619 15.61 13.30 22.16
C ASP A 619 15.97 12.93 20.71
N ILE A 620 17.27 12.68 20.42
CA ILE A 620 17.72 12.30 19.09
C ILE A 620 17.51 10.81 18.85
N TYR A 621 17.87 9.93 19.79
CA TYR A 621 17.78 8.49 19.57
C TYR A 621 16.48 7.84 20.08
N ASN A 622 15.66 8.56 20.86
CA ASN A 622 14.34 8.07 21.30
C ASN A 622 13.29 8.19 20.19
N ARG A 623 13.48 7.46 19.08
CA ARG A 623 12.57 7.54 17.92
C ARG A 623 12.59 6.31 17.01
N TYR A 624 11.62 6.23 16.12
CA TYR A 624 11.76 5.48 14.88
C TYR A 624 12.94 6.06 14.09
N SER A 625 13.90 5.24 13.67
CA SER A 625 15.05 5.75 12.96
C SER A 625 15.74 4.78 12.01
N HIS A 626 16.12 5.31 10.87
CA HIS A 626 17.24 4.83 10.07
C HIS A 626 18.53 5.32 10.74
N ILE A 627 19.55 4.47 10.83
CA ILE A 627 20.75 4.77 11.60
C ILE A 627 21.99 4.70 10.70
N LYS A 628 22.59 5.86 10.44
CA LYS A 628 23.92 5.96 9.83
C LYS A 628 24.98 5.89 10.90
N VAL A 629 26.08 5.21 10.63
CA VAL A 629 27.22 5.12 11.53
C VAL A 629 28.48 5.57 10.82
N ASP A 630 29.20 6.49 11.41
CA ASP A 630 30.56 6.87 11.04
C ASP A 630 31.53 6.60 12.21
N PHE A 631 32.79 6.38 11.87
CA PHE A 631 33.83 6.09 12.88
C PHE A 631 34.78 7.26 13.00
N ASN A 632 35.19 7.56 14.26
CA ASN A 632 36.17 8.59 14.56
C ASN A 632 37.14 8.14 15.66
N ASN A 633 38.25 8.85 15.79
CA ASN A 633 39.21 8.69 16.85
C ASN A 633 39.08 9.75 17.99
N ASN A 634 37.92 10.44 18.03
CA ASN A 634 37.62 11.41 19.08
C ASN A 634 37.41 10.72 20.45
N THR A 635 37.30 11.51 21.48
CA THR A 635 37.12 10.98 22.86
C THR A 635 35.69 10.52 23.14
N ASN A 636 34.71 11.06 22.43
CA ASN A 636 33.29 10.82 22.69
C ASN A 636 32.49 10.49 21.41
N THR A 637 31.57 9.60 21.55
CA THR A 637 30.52 9.34 20.56
C THR A 637 29.49 10.48 20.57
N THR A 638 29.01 10.87 19.38
CA THR A 638 27.98 11.92 19.22
C THR A 638 26.85 11.45 18.35
N PHE A 639 25.63 11.94 18.64
CA PHE A 639 24.42 11.67 17.85
C PHE A 639 23.95 12.96 17.17
N THR A 640 23.52 12.85 15.92
CA THR A 640 23.01 13.99 15.13
C THR A 640 21.70 13.61 14.46
N LEU A 641 20.68 14.45 14.60
CA LEU A 641 19.42 14.31 13.90
C LEU A 641 19.55 14.90 12.49
N LEU A 642 19.41 14.07 11.45
CA LEU A 642 19.47 14.50 10.05
C LEU A 642 18.07 14.77 9.46
N SER A 643 17.09 13.95 9.82
CA SER A 643 15.65 14.14 9.52
C SER A 643 14.82 13.51 10.64
N PRO A 644 13.51 13.72 10.71
CA PRO A 644 12.70 13.18 11.80
C PRO A 644 12.86 11.67 12.04
N ASP A 645 13.23 10.92 10.99
CA ASP A 645 13.38 9.46 10.95
C ASP A 645 14.80 8.98 10.60
N LEU A 646 15.79 9.87 10.58
CA LEU A 646 17.17 9.54 10.23
C LEU A 646 18.14 10.15 11.22
N ILE A 647 18.91 9.32 11.89
CA ILE A 647 19.98 9.74 12.79
C ILE A 647 21.35 9.32 12.26
N SER A 648 22.38 10.09 12.61
CA SER A 648 23.79 9.74 12.39
C SER A 648 24.49 9.61 13.72
N ILE A 649 25.22 8.51 13.89
CA ILE A 649 26.07 8.24 15.06
C ILE A 649 27.51 8.35 14.60
N ASN A 650 28.25 9.31 15.15
CA ASN A 650 29.67 9.41 14.95
C ASN A 650 30.38 8.68 16.11
N LEU A 651 30.59 7.37 15.91
CA LEU A 651 30.99 6.41 16.92
C LEU A 651 32.52 6.46 17.11
N THR A 652 32.97 6.64 18.36
CA THR A 652 34.42 6.48 18.66
C THR A 652 34.81 5.01 18.65
N VAL A 653 36.00 4.70 18.15
CA VAL A 653 36.54 3.33 18.09
C VAL A 653 36.54 2.63 19.45
N ASN A 654 36.78 3.38 20.54
CA ASN A 654 36.77 2.85 21.91
C ASN A 654 35.38 2.41 22.41
N ASP A 655 34.31 2.96 21.84
CA ASP A 655 32.94 2.59 22.22
C ASP A 655 32.41 1.34 21.49
N LEU A 656 33.16 0.80 20.52
CA LEU A 656 32.83 -0.46 19.85
C LEU A 656 32.73 -1.62 20.84
N GLU A 657 33.57 -1.64 21.86
CA GLU A 657 33.57 -2.66 22.93
C GLU A 657 32.28 -2.60 23.75
N LYS A 658 31.79 -1.37 24.08
CA LYS A 658 30.52 -1.19 24.82
C LYS A 658 29.31 -1.81 24.06
N LEU A 659 29.36 -1.77 22.75
CA LEU A 659 28.33 -2.39 21.89
C LEU A 659 28.59 -3.87 21.59
N ASN A 660 29.75 -4.39 22.00
CA ASN A 660 30.23 -5.75 21.72
C ASN A 660 30.20 -6.07 20.22
N VAL A 661 30.77 -5.17 19.39
CA VAL A 661 30.82 -5.30 17.94
C VAL A 661 31.84 -6.35 17.55
N SER A 662 31.43 -7.38 16.80
CA SER A 662 32.32 -8.44 16.31
C SER A 662 32.76 -8.22 14.87
N TYR A 663 31.89 -7.69 14.02
CA TYR A 663 32.18 -7.44 12.60
C TYR A 663 31.66 -6.07 12.14
N ILE A 664 32.40 -5.49 11.20
CA ILE A 664 32.01 -4.22 10.55
C ILE A 664 32.07 -4.43 9.04
N SER A 665 30.96 -4.09 8.34
CA SER A 665 30.94 -3.98 6.88
C SER A 665 30.97 -2.53 6.45
N THR A 666 31.93 -2.15 5.59
CA THR A 666 32.15 -0.77 5.18
C THR A 666 32.93 -0.70 3.86
N PRO A 667 32.74 0.34 3.02
CA PRO A 667 33.64 0.61 1.90
C PRO A 667 34.97 1.23 2.34
N LYS A 668 35.06 1.77 3.56
CA LYS A 668 36.25 2.47 4.07
C LYS A 668 37.35 1.48 4.49
N ASN A 669 38.57 1.96 4.56
CA ASN A 669 39.68 1.19 5.15
C ASN A 669 39.76 1.47 6.65
N LEU A 670 39.41 0.48 7.48
CA LEU A 670 39.45 0.59 8.94
C LEU A 670 40.82 0.24 9.52
N GLU A 671 41.73 -0.38 8.79
CA GLU A 671 43.07 -0.71 9.30
C GLU A 671 43.84 0.54 9.75
N ALA A 672 43.55 1.71 9.15
CA ALA A 672 44.11 2.99 9.55
C ALA A 672 43.64 3.48 10.94
N LEU A 673 42.55 2.87 11.48
CA LEU A 673 42.00 3.17 12.80
C LEU A 673 42.48 2.17 13.89
N ASN A 674 43.37 1.23 13.54
CA ASN A 674 43.94 0.31 14.52
C ASN A 674 44.60 1.06 15.66
N SER A 675 44.32 0.62 16.87
CA SER A 675 44.86 1.21 18.13
C SER A 675 45.42 0.11 19.03
N ASN A 676 45.94 0.50 20.18
CA ASN A 676 46.41 -0.44 21.22
C ASN A 676 45.28 -1.31 21.77
N ASN A 677 44.03 -0.82 21.75
CA ASN A 677 42.88 -1.46 22.37
C ASN A 677 42.01 -2.22 21.35
N VAL A 678 41.96 -1.76 20.10
CA VAL A 678 41.06 -2.30 19.06
C VAL A 678 41.81 -2.50 17.75
N THR A 679 41.66 -3.68 17.15
CA THR A 679 42.25 -3.99 15.85
C THR A 679 41.19 -4.46 14.88
N PHE A 680 41.32 -4.03 13.62
CA PHE A 680 40.43 -4.37 12.50
C PHE A 680 41.19 -5.29 11.54
N ASN A 681 40.75 -6.56 11.48
CA ASN A 681 41.33 -7.55 10.58
C ASN A 681 40.39 -7.77 9.40
N LYS A 682 40.81 -7.41 8.20
CA LYS A 682 40.00 -7.60 6.98
C LYS A 682 39.85 -9.09 6.69
N VAL A 683 38.62 -9.61 6.70
CA VAL A 683 38.29 -11.02 6.46
C VAL A 683 37.72 -11.26 5.08
N TYR A 684 37.10 -10.25 4.46
CA TYR A 684 36.53 -10.35 3.12
C TYR A 684 36.57 -9.00 2.39
N SER A 685 36.65 -9.02 1.05
CA SER A 685 36.58 -7.84 0.20
C SER A 685 35.88 -8.17 -1.10
N MET A 686 34.86 -7.40 -1.42
CA MET A 686 34.18 -7.33 -2.71
C MET A 686 33.93 -5.86 -3.00
N GLU A 687 34.75 -5.26 -3.88
CA GLU A 687 34.73 -3.82 -4.11
C GLU A 687 33.33 -3.26 -4.40
N PRO A 688 32.95 -2.14 -3.78
CA PRO A 688 33.75 -1.33 -2.85
C PRO A 688 33.73 -1.82 -1.38
N TYR A 689 32.97 -2.86 -1.03
CA TYR A 689 32.68 -3.27 0.35
C TYR A 689 33.72 -4.25 0.90
N LYS A 690 34.01 -4.08 2.18
CA LYS A 690 34.96 -4.90 2.95
C LYS A 690 34.32 -5.32 4.25
N ILE A 691 34.67 -6.51 4.75
CA ILE A 691 34.25 -7.00 6.05
C ILE A 691 35.48 -7.10 6.94
N TYR A 692 35.41 -6.47 8.10
CA TYR A 692 36.45 -6.49 9.13
C TYR A 692 35.97 -7.22 10.37
N LYS A 693 36.80 -8.13 10.88
CA LYS A 693 36.63 -8.67 12.23
C LYS A 693 37.26 -7.71 13.23
N VAL A 694 36.52 -7.36 14.27
CA VAL A 694 36.99 -6.49 15.35
C VAL A 694 37.55 -7.37 16.45
N THR A 695 38.73 -7.03 16.95
CA THR A 695 39.39 -7.72 18.07
C THR A 695 39.75 -6.71 19.12
N TYR A 696 39.33 -6.95 20.35
CA TYR A 696 39.64 -6.14 21.54
C TYR A 696 40.82 -6.77 22.26
N LYS A 697 41.74 -5.95 22.80
CA LYS A 697 42.92 -6.38 23.52
C LYS A 697 42.77 -6.14 25.02
#